data_7b5fa5041ad50cf598d3ac3d2a0ac035
#
_entry.id   7b5fa5041ad50cf598d3ac3d2a0ac035
#
_cell.length_a   1.000
_cell.length_b   1.000
_cell.length_c   1.000
_cell.angle_alpha   90.00
_cell.angle_beta   90.00
_cell.angle_gamma   90.00
#
_symmetry.space_group_name_H-M   'P 1'
#
loop_
_entity.id
_entity.type
_entity.pdbx_description
1 polymer ?
#
loop_
_entity_poly.entity_id
_entity_poly.type
_entity_poly.pdbx_seq_one_letter_code
_entity_poly.pdbx_strand_id
1 'polypeptide(L)'
;MIIVRISRFRISLSAGKVLLSFCVHQSTSCRAAPLPTNELPSLNVKHRTPRQIIFDYFESKGQKPFRFQLDAWKAYRAGSSGLVHSATGTGKTLAVWLGPILEWLRQNKNQDQWNPKSPPALRVLWITPLKALAVDTENALRAPLESMRLPWRLESRTGDSRASIKAKQLKQLPTALITTPESLCLLLTHAPLQTQLSALEGVIVDEWHELLGSKRGIQVELALARLRKLNPSLRIWGLSATLGNLTEAGQALVGCKPIKPCRIIHGTIRKRLRIESLIPERIERFPWSGHIGARMVPQVSKEIEQVTSALVFANTRSQTEIWYQRLLQHRPDWAGQIAVHHGSLDVSVREWVEKELRSGRLRAVICTSSLDLGVDFSAVDLVMQIGSPKGSARLLQRAGRSGHQPGAESRLVFIPTNALELVELAAAKAAIKQGKMEARPLLSKPLDVLVQHVVTIAIGGGFTSENLLQEVRTTQAYRFLTSEEWQWVLTFVVHGGSSLGAYPEFHRVQLADDRYHVSVQRIITLHRFNIGTIVSDTAIKVKYVRGGTIGMVEETFLSKLKRGDRFLLAGKLVELVVIRDNIAYVRRSKGKPNSIPRWTGGRMPLSSELCMSLREKIDEASHGHLLGPEMRSLKSLFDLQQRWSLLPQADELLIEMIGDRSGSQVFLFPFEGRLVHEGMASLLAYRLTRQQPTTLSMACNDHGIVLQSPHPIAIEKAISEGLFSTDRLEDDICQSMNANAMAKRQFRQIARVSGLIQSGPPGQRKSTSYVQASSNLFFDLFCEYDPTNLLLEQCRREVLEQQFEWTRLDRVLKRLQQATIRLTYPTRVTPFAFSLMVDKFRERVSSETLSQRIARMQNALETKAGK
;
A
#
# COMPACT_ATOMS: atom_id res chain seq x y z
N MET A 1 16.62 -30.57 41.41
CA MET A 1 16.77 -29.80 42.65
C MET A 1 18.18 -29.26 42.71
N ILE A 2 18.45 -28.13 42.15
CA ILE A 2 19.63 -27.30 42.40
C ILE A 2 19.16 -25.83 42.32
N ILE A 3 19.15 -25.21 43.47
CA ILE A 3 18.85 -23.81 43.72
C ILE A 3 20.15 -23.05 43.57
N VAL A 4 20.21 -22.05 42.66
CA VAL A 4 21.27 -21.05 42.67
C VAL A 4 20.63 -19.69 43.01
N ARG A 5 20.95 -19.23 44.21
CA ARG A 5 20.72 -17.89 44.74
C ARG A 5 21.59 -16.90 43.96
N ILE A 6 20.99 -15.81 43.42
CA ILE A 6 21.75 -14.63 43.04
C ILE A 6 21.35 -13.49 43.98
N SER A 7 22.36 -13.04 44.74
CA SER A 7 22.31 -11.96 45.71
C SER A 7 22.23 -10.59 45.02
N ARG A 8 21.48 -9.68 45.67
CA ARG A 8 21.28 -8.27 45.35
C ARG A 8 22.61 -7.50 45.42
N PHE A 9 22.90 -6.71 44.40
CA PHE A 9 23.80 -5.56 44.52
C PHE A 9 23.03 -4.25 44.40
N ARG A 10 23.10 -3.47 45.48
CA ARG A 10 22.74 -2.05 45.53
C ARG A 10 23.96 -1.28 45.08
N ILE A 11 23.82 -0.34 44.16
CA ILE A 11 24.85 0.66 43.84
C ILE A 11 24.28 2.04 44.21
N SER A 12 24.97 2.70 45.16
CA SER A 12 24.78 4.08 45.52
C SER A 12 25.67 4.96 44.63
N LEU A 13 25.14 6.06 44.13
CA LEU A 13 25.86 7.07 43.38
C LEU A 13 26.62 8.00 44.34
N SER A 14 27.93 8.12 44.17
CA SER A 14 28.66 9.33 44.55
C SER A 14 29.78 9.59 43.51
N ALA A 15 29.96 10.88 43.21
CA ALA A 15 30.88 11.37 42.20
C ALA A 15 32.37 11.13 42.53
N GLY A 16 33.18 10.70 41.55
CA GLY A 16 34.59 10.66 41.68
C GLY A 16 35.30 10.03 40.47
N LYS A 17 36.17 10.77 39.87
CA LYS A 17 37.03 10.39 38.76
C LYS A 17 37.82 9.12 39.10
N VAL A 18 37.81 8.14 38.20
CA VAL A 18 38.75 7.00 38.26
C VAL A 18 39.57 6.97 36.97
N LEU A 19 40.86 7.22 37.14
CA LEU A 19 41.95 6.90 36.20
C LEU A 19 42.20 5.41 36.24
N LEU A 20 42.06 4.71 35.13
CA LEU A 20 42.50 3.32 34.97
C LEU A 20 43.90 3.30 34.34
N SER A 21 44.92 2.97 35.16
CA SER A 21 46.27 2.63 34.74
C SER A 21 46.31 1.15 34.35
N PHE A 22 46.72 0.83 33.13
CA PHE A 22 47.03 -0.55 32.73
C PHE A 22 48.52 -0.84 32.96
N CYS A 23 48.83 -1.81 33.80
CA CYS A 23 50.14 -2.41 33.91
C CYS A 23 50.41 -3.32 32.70
N VAL A 24 51.50 -3.02 32.00
CA VAL A 24 52.08 -3.85 30.93
C VAL A 24 53.10 -4.77 31.57
N HIS A 25 52.90 -6.06 31.47
CA HIS A 25 53.95 -7.07 31.77
C HIS A 25 54.83 -7.27 30.53
N GLN A 26 56.11 -7.03 30.69
CA GLN A 26 57.18 -7.30 29.70
C GLN A 26 57.47 -8.82 29.65
N SER A 27 57.59 -9.34 28.44
CA SER A 27 58.37 -10.53 28.18
C SER A 27 59.10 -10.41 26.82
N THR A 28 60.41 -10.30 26.98
CA THR A 28 61.55 -10.75 26.16
C THR A 28 61.52 -10.69 24.63
N SER A 29 62.42 -9.83 24.22
CA SER A 29 63.20 -9.65 23.00
C SER A 29 63.25 -10.77 21.96
N CYS A 30 62.83 -10.45 20.71
CA CYS A 30 63.48 -10.92 19.48
C CYS A 30 63.76 -9.69 18.59
N ARG A 31 65.04 -9.44 18.31
CA ARG A 31 65.51 -8.45 17.36
C ARG A 31 65.09 -8.85 15.95
N ALA A 32 64.21 -8.09 15.31
CA ALA A 32 64.01 -8.12 13.87
C ALA A 32 64.77 -6.95 13.24
N ALA A 33 65.57 -7.25 12.19
CA ALA A 33 66.34 -6.29 11.41
C ALA A 33 65.42 -5.27 10.71
N PRO A 34 65.90 -4.05 10.44
CA PRO A 34 65.14 -3.04 9.76
C PRO A 34 64.97 -3.43 8.28
N LEU A 35 63.70 -3.52 7.87
CA LEU A 35 63.30 -3.59 6.46
C LEU A 35 63.67 -2.29 5.76
N PRO A 36 64.14 -2.32 4.47
CA PRO A 36 64.50 -1.14 3.75
C PRO A 36 63.26 -0.29 3.48
N THR A 37 63.39 1.01 3.75
CA THR A 37 62.42 2.02 3.34
C THR A 37 62.35 2.06 1.83
N ASN A 38 61.42 1.28 1.25
CA ASN A 38 60.96 1.50 -0.11
C ASN A 38 60.19 2.81 -0.13
N GLU A 39 60.80 3.86 -0.65
CA GLU A 39 60.11 5.02 -1.15
C GLU A 39 59.04 4.54 -2.16
N LEU A 40 57.78 4.62 -1.76
CA LEU A 40 56.70 4.44 -2.70
C LEU A 40 56.86 5.47 -3.81
N PRO A 41 56.91 5.05 -5.10
CA PRO A 41 57.02 5.99 -6.20
C PRO A 41 55.84 6.95 -6.10
N SER A 42 56.09 8.23 -6.19
CA SER A 42 55.11 9.29 -6.33
C SER A 42 54.21 8.93 -7.53
N LEU A 43 53.10 8.23 -7.26
CA LEU A 43 52.07 7.99 -8.23
C LEU A 43 51.55 9.33 -8.71
N ASN A 44 51.97 9.76 -9.87
CA ASN A 44 51.32 10.81 -10.64
C ASN A 44 49.82 10.63 -10.52
N VAL A 45 49.16 11.50 -9.74
CA VAL A 45 47.72 11.54 -9.57
C VAL A 45 47.11 11.96 -10.90
N LYS A 46 47.01 11.02 -11.85
CA LYS A 46 46.28 11.23 -13.09
C LYS A 46 44.88 11.62 -12.67
N HIS A 47 44.40 12.80 -13.03
CA HIS A 47 43.05 13.26 -12.85
C HIS A 47 42.08 12.20 -13.39
N ARG A 48 41.44 11.42 -12.49
CA ARG A 48 40.48 10.40 -12.86
C ARG A 48 39.29 11.06 -13.55
N THR A 49 38.85 10.52 -14.67
CA THR A 49 37.64 11.02 -15.34
C THR A 49 36.41 10.69 -14.48
N PRO A 50 35.33 11.48 -14.54
CA PRO A 50 34.08 11.20 -13.82
C PRO A 50 33.56 9.77 -14.01
N ARG A 51 33.74 9.23 -15.22
CA ARG A 51 33.35 7.86 -15.54
C ARG A 51 34.23 6.83 -14.83
N GLN A 52 35.53 7.04 -14.77
CA GLN A 52 36.46 6.16 -14.05
C GLN A 52 36.13 6.11 -12.55
N ILE A 53 35.85 7.24 -11.91
CA ILE A 53 35.47 7.29 -10.47
C ILE A 53 34.27 6.39 -10.19
N ILE A 54 33.24 6.42 -11.04
CA ILE A 54 32.06 5.57 -10.88
C ILE A 54 32.37 4.10 -11.19
N PHE A 55 33.16 3.82 -12.21
CA PHE A 55 33.52 2.43 -12.55
C PHE A 55 34.38 1.81 -11.44
N ASP A 56 35.33 2.56 -10.87
CA ASP A 56 36.14 2.15 -9.70
C ASP A 56 35.24 1.80 -8.50
N TYR A 57 34.16 2.55 -8.27
CA TYR A 57 33.17 2.22 -7.24
C TYR A 57 32.49 0.86 -7.50
N PHE A 58 32.06 0.57 -8.74
CA PHE A 58 31.49 -0.73 -9.06
C PHE A 58 32.51 -1.85 -8.93
N GLU A 59 33.73 -1.64 -9.37
CA GLU A 59 34.82 -2.60 -9.29
C GLU A 59 35.18 -2.92 -7.84
N SER A 60 35.20 -1.91 -6.95
CA SER A 60 35.40 -2.12 -5.49
C SER A 60 34.32 -2.98 -4.84
N LYS A 61 33.16 -3.14 -5.50
CA LYS A 61 32.07 -4.04 -5.07
C LYS A 61 32.07 -5.37 -5.84
N GLY A 62 33.06 -5.63 -6.70
CA GLY A 62 33.08 -6.79 -7.58
C GLY A 62 31.95 -6.81 -8.62
N GLN A 63 31.42 -5.64 -9.00
CA GLN A 63 30.27 -5.47 -9.87
C GLN A 63 30.62 -4.66 -11.12
N LYS A 64 29.76 -4.74 -12.14
CA LYS A 64 29.81 -3.88 -13.34
C LYS A 64 28.47 -3.18 -13.51
N PRO A 65 28.44 -1.92 -14.00
CA PRO A 65 27.20 -1.25 -14.32
C PRO A 65 26.39 -2.01 -15.36
N PHE A 66 25.08 -2.14 -15.12
CA PHE A 66 24.17 -2.73 -16.10
C PHE A 66 23.86 -1.75 -17.24
N ARG A 67 23.49 -2.27 -18.41
CA ARG A 67 23.18 -1.46 -19.58
C ARG A 67 22.11 -0.40 -19.30
N PHE A 68 21.02 -0.76 -18.64
CA PHE A 68 19.94 0.18 -18.30
C PHE A 68 20.41 1.32 -17.38
N GLN A 69 21.41 1.09 -16.50
CA GLN A 69 22.01 2.13 -15.67
C GLN A 69 22.79 3.11 -16.53
N LEU A 70 23.61 2.61 -17.47
CA LEU A 70 24.34 3.43 -18.44
C LEU A 70 23.40 4.26 -19.31
N ASP A 71 22.28 3.67 -19.76
CA ASP A 71 21.25 4.36 -20.53
C ASP A 71 20.56 5.47 -19.71
N ALA A 72 20.29 5.23 -18.43
CA ALA A 72 19.74 6.24 -17.51
C ALA A 72 20.71 7.41 -17.32
N TRP A 73 22.00 7.15 -17.09
CA TRP A 73 23.02 8.20 -16.94
C TRP A 73 23.19 9.01 -18.22
N LYS A 74 23.16 8.35 -19.38
CA LYS A 74 23.21 9.02 -20.70
C LYS A 74 22.00 9.92 -20.89
N ALA A 75 20.79 9.43 -20.58
CA ALA A 75 19.55 10.20 -20.68
C ALA A 75 19.51 11.38 -19.69
N TYR A 76 19.92 11.17 -18.43
CA TYR A 76 20.02 12.24 -17.44
C TYR A 76 20.95 13.36 -17.92
N ARG A 77 22.12 13.00 -18.46
CA ARG A 77 23.12 13.90 -19.00
C ARG A 77 22.63 14.70 -20.21
N ALA A 78 21.78 14.08 -21.03
CA ALA A 78 21.12 14.73 -22.16
C ALA A 78 19.97 15.68 -21.72
N GLY A 79 19.77 15.89 -20.40
CA GLY A 79 18.71 16.74 -19.85
C GLY A 79 17.32 16.08 -19.95
N SER A 80 17.21 14.77 -20.07
CA SER A 80 15.91 14.08 -20.13
C SER A 80 15.41 13.74 -18.73
N SER A 81 14.09 13.79 -18.57
CA SER A 81 13.36 13.18 -17.46
C SER A 81 12.87 11.79 -17.85
N GLY A 82 12.58 10.90 -16.88
CA GLY A 82 12.16 9.56 -17.22
C GLY A 82 11.69 8.69 -16.07
N LEU A 83 11.33 7.46 -16.42
CA LEU A 83 10.90 6.40 -15.51
C LEU A 83 11.77 5.16 -15.73
N VAL A 84 12.42 4.69 -14.66
CA VAL A 84 13.15 3.41 -14.68
C VAL A 84 12.23 2.32 -14.14
N HIS A 85 11.88 1.39 -14.99
CA HIS A 85 11.04 0.24 -14.66
C HIS A 85 11.89 -1.04 -14.63
N SER A 86 12.06 -1.61 -13.44
CA SER A 86 12.84 -2.84 -13.26
C SER A 86 12.46 -3.54 -11.96
N ALA A 87 12.65 -4.85 -11.88
CA ALA A 87 12.39 -5.64 -10.67
C ALA A 87 13.16 -5.11 -9.44
N THR A 88 12.71 -5.47 -8.24
CA THR A 88 13.42 -5.14 -7.00
C THR A 88 14.77 -5.85 -6.92
N GLY A 89 15.77 -5.20 -6.30
CA GLY A 89 17.13 -5.76 -6.16
C GLY A 89 18.00 -5.71 -7.43
N THR A 90 17.58 -5.01 -8.50
CA THR A 90 18.35 -4.91 -9.75
C THR A 90 19.25 -3.68 -9.86
N GLY A 91 19.36 -2.87 -8.81
CA GLY A 91 20.20 -1.66 -8.81
C GLY A 91 19.53 -0.42 -9.45
N LYS A 92 18.20 -0.32 -9.41
CA LYS A 92 17.43 0.86 -9.88
C LYS A 92 17.89 2.16 -9.21
N THR A 93 18.16 2.12 -7.91
CA THR A 93 18.63 3.26 -7.12
C THR A 93 19.88 3.90 -7.74
N LEU A 94 20.89 3.09 -8.07
CA LEU A 94 22.12 3.57 -8.70
C LEU A 94 21.91 4.07 -10.14
N ALA A 95 20.87 3.56 -10.84
CA ALA A 95 20.54 4.04 -12.19
C ALA A 95 20.17 5.53 -12.20
N VAL A 96 19.46 6.00 -11.19
CA VAL A 96 19.03 7.41 -11.12
C VAL A 96 19.92 8.25 -10.22
N TRP A 97 20.53 7.66 -9.17
CA TRP A 97 21.38 8.40 -8.21
C TRP A 97 22.70 8.84 -8.82
N LEU A 98 23.32 8.00 -9.65
CA LEU A 98 24.65 8.32 -10.22
C LEU A 98 24.57 9.31 -11.38
N GLY A 99 23.40 9.59 -11.97
CA GLY A 99 23.22 10.63 -12.98
C GLY A 99 23.60 12.02 -12.47
N PRO A 100 22.97 12.53 -11.40
CA PRO A 100 23.33 13.80 -10.74
C PRO A 100 24.80 13.84 -10.29
N ILE A 101 25.32 12.76 -9.74
CA ILE A 101 26.71 12.66 -9.29
C ILE A 101 27.68 12.80 -10.48
N LEU A 102 27.42 12.11 -11.58
CA LEU A 102 28.23 12.24 -12.81
C LEU A 102 28.27 13.67 -13.33
N GLU A 103 27.13 14.35 -13.29
CA GLU A 103 27.04 15.75 -13.74
C GLU A 103 27.85 16.68 -12.82
N TRP A 104 27.74 16.48 -11.50
CA TRP A 104 28.54 17.24 -10.53
C TRP A 104 30.04 16.99 -10.70
N LEU A 105 30.47 15.72 -10.85
CA LEU A 105 31.87 15.36 -11.09
C LEU A 105 32.46 16.01 -12.34
N ARG A 106 31.65 16.20 -13.38
CA ARG A 106 32.07 16.90 -14.63
C ARG A 106 32.28 18.39 -14.42
N GLN A 107 31.46 18.99 -13.58
CA GLN A 107 31.55 20.41 -13.24
C GLN A 107 32.70 20.68 -12.25
N ASN A 108 33.07 19.71 -11.42
CA ASN A 108 34.04 19.82 -10.33
C ASN A 108 35.18 18.82 -10.51
N LYS A 109 35.98 19.00 -11.58
CA LYS A 109 37.04 18.06 -11.95
C LYS A 109 38.22 18.03 -10.97
N ASN A 110 38.51 19.14 -10.29
CA ASN A 110 39.62 19.23 -9.35
C ASN A 110 39.21 18.69 -7.98
N GLN A 111 39.68 17.48 -7.65
CA GLN A 111 39.37 16.79 -6.40
C GLN A 111 39.98 17.47 -5.17
N ASP A 112 41.07 18.20 -5.33
CA ASP A 112 41.75 18.91 -4.24
C ASP A 112 40.90 20.07 -3.70
N GLN A 113 39.95 20.55 -4.49
CA GLN A 113 38.99 21.59 -4.11
C GLN A 113 37.76 21.05 -3.38
N TRP A 114 37.60 19.73 -3.24
CA TRP A 114 36.47 19.12 -2.56
C TRP A 114 36.59 19.30 -1.05
N ASN A 115 35.77 20.19 -0.51
CA ASN A 115 35.80 20.50 0.92
C ASN A 115 34.55 19.97 1.65
N PRO A 116 34.64 18.90 2.47
CA PRO A 116 33.54 18.38 3.25
C PRO A 116 32.94 19.38 4.25
N LYS A 117 33.71 20.40 4.66
CA LYS A 117 33.22 21.46 5.57
C LYS A 117 32.37 22.52 4.86
N SER A 118 32.45 22.57 3.52
CA SER A 118 31.66 23.46 2.69
C SER A 118 30.91 22.67 1.60
N PRO A 119 29.88 21.88 1.98
CA PRO A 119 29.16 21.07 1.03
C PRO A 119 28.41 21.93 0.00
N PRO A 120 28.23 21.46 -1.24
CA PRO A 120 27.44 22.14 -2.24
C PRO A 120 26.00 22.42 -1.77
N ALA A 121 25.38 23.48 -2.31
CA ALA A 121 23.96 23.77 -2.11
C ALA A 121 23.07 22.60 -2.57
N LEU A 122 21.77 22.67 -2.27
CA LEU A 122 20.78 21.66 -2.65
C LEU A 122 20.79 21.41 -4.16
N ARG A 123 21.01 20.16 -4.58
CA ARG A 123 21.04 19.73 -5.98
C ARG A 123 20.02 18.62 -6.27
N VAL A 124 19.79 17.72 -5.30
CA VAL A 124 18.94 16.55 -5.50
C VAL A 124 17.89 16.44 -4.41
N LEU A 125 16.66 16.21 -4.81
CA LEU A 125 15.54 15.87 -3.94
C LEU A 125 15.12 14.41 -4.23
N TRP A 126 15.06 13.59 -3.19
CA TRP A 126 14.59 12.21 -3.25
C TRP A 126 13.28 12.07 -2.49
N ILE A 127 12.19 11.73 -3.19
CA ILE A 127 10.85 11.58 -2.61
C ILE A 127 10.57 10.10 -2.43
N THR A 128 10.29 9.68 -1.19
CA THR A 128 9.93 8.29 -0.85
C THR A 128 8.51 8.21 -0.32
N PRO A 129 7.73 7.17 -0.69
CA PRO A 129 6.35 7.04 -0.24
C PRO A 129 6.19 6.75 1.25
N LEU A 130 7.18 6.13 1.88
CA LEU A 130 7.11 5.70 3.28
C LEU A 130 8.29 6.22 4.09
N LYS A 131 8.02 6.59 5.36
CA LYS A 131 9.05 7.04 6.29
C LYS A 131 10.10 5.96 6.58
N ALA A 132 9.68 4.70 6.68
CA ALA A 132 10.57 3.57 6.91
C ALA A 132 11.61 3.43 5.77
N LEU A 133 11.17 3.65 4.52
CA LEU A 133 12.06 3.66 3.35
C LEU A 133 13.15 4.74 3.43
N ALA A 134 12.88 5.88 4.05
CA ALA A 134 13.81 7.01 4.06
C ALA A 134 15.16 6.66 4.71
N VAL A 135 15.15 5.83 5.76
CA VAL A 135 16.38 5.43 6.47
C VAL A 135 17.20 4.46 5.61
N ASP A 136 16.56 3.46 5.00
CA ASP A 136 17.25 2.49 4.16
C ASP A 136 17.76 3.15 2.86
N THR A 137 16.94 4.04 2.28
CA THR A 137 17.37 4.87 1.14
C THR A 137 18.56 5.74 1.51
N GLU A 138 18.57 6.38 2.69
CA GLU A 138 19.70 7.19 3.15
C GLU A 138 20.98 6.36 3.22
N ASN A 139 20.92 5.16 3.78
CA ASN A 139 22.08 4.26 3.86
C ASN A 139 22.57 3.84 2.46
N ALA A 140 21.64 3.49 1.56
CA ALA A 140 21.96 3.08 0.20
C ALA A 140 22.57 4.21 -0.65
N LEU A 141 22.10 5.46 -0.47
CA LEU A 141 22.62 6.63 -1.18
C LEU A 141 23.94 7.14 -0.58
N ARG A 142 24.17 6.93 0.72
CA ARG A 142 25.38 7.34 1.44
C ARG A 142 26.60 6.54 1.01
N ALA A 143 26.46 5.24 0.81
CA ALA A 143 27.58 4.35 0.50
C ALA A 143 28.38 4.77 -0.76
N PRO A 144 27.77 5.16 -1.91
CA PRO A 144 28.52 5.70 -3.04
C PRO A 144 29.23 7.02 -2.74
N LEU A 145 28.59 7.92 -1.97
CA LEU A 145 29.17 9.21 -1.60
C LEU A 145 30.45 9.06 -0.79
N GLU A 146 30.41 8.18 0.22
CA GLU A 146 31.56 7.88 1.09
C GLU A 146 32.68 7.18 0.32
N SER A 147 32.36 6.17 -0.49
CA SER A 147 33.34 5.44 -1.30
C SER A 147 34.07 6.35 -2.30
N MET A 148 33.35 7.30 -2.91
CA MET A 148 33.92 8.26 -3.85
C MET A 148 34.47 9.52 -3.15
N ARG A 149 34.39 9.63 -1.82
CA ARG A 149 34.80 10.77 -0.99
C ARG A 149 34.21 12.10 -1.44
N LEU A 150 32.92 12.09 -1.84
CA LEU A 150 32.25 13.32 -2.31
C LEU A 150 31.89 14.24 -1.14
N PRO A 151 32.03 15.57 -1.29
CA PRO A 151 31.73 16.56 -0.22
C PRO A 151 30.22 16.83 -0.10
N TRP A 152 29.37 15.87 -0.45
CA TRP A 152 27.92 16.02 -0.43
C TRP A 152 27.33 15.74 0.96
N ARG A 153 26.49 16.64 1.44
CA ARG A 153 25.70 16.43 2.64
C ARG A 153 24.37 15.76 2.26
N LEU A 154 24.17 14.53 2.73
CA LEU A 154 22.94 13.76 2.56
C LEU A 154 22.21 13.70 3.90
N GLU A 155 20.94 14.13 3.92
CA GLU A 155 20.08 14.10 5.11
C GLU A 155 18.66 13.70 4.74
N SER A 156 17.90 13.19 5.72
CA SER A 156 16.48 12.90 5.56
C SER A 156 15.60 13.89 6.34
N ARG A 157 14.42 14.19 5.78
CA ARG A 157 13.35 14.98 6.40
C ARG A 157 12.02 14.28 6.26
N THR A 158 11.55 13.70 7.35
CA THR A 158 10.26 13.03 7.46
C THR A 158 9.46 13.57 8.64
N GLY A 159 8.23 13.09 8.84
CA GLY A 159 7.45 13.41 10.04
C GLY A 159 8.19 13.11 11.35
N ASP A 160 9.02 12.08 11.35
CA ASP A 160 9.70 11.55 12.54
C ASP A 160 11.09 12.19 12.79
N SER A 161 11.62 12.98 11.86
CA SER A 161 12.88 13.69 12.03
C SER A 161 12.84 14.65 13.22
N ARG A 162 13.94 14.74 14.00
CA ARG A 162 14.04 15.57 15.20
C ARG A 162 13.80 17.04 14.88
N ALA A 163 13.17 17.79 15.81
CA ALA A 163 12.86 19.20 15.61
C ALA A 163 14.12 20.06 15.36
N SER A 164 15.24 19.75 16.01
CA SER A 164 16.53 20.44 15.81
C SER A 164 17.04 20.28 14.38
N ILE A 165 16.95 19.07 13.80
CA ILE A 165 17.35 18.80 12.41
C ILE A 165 16.44 19.59 11.46
N LYS A 166 15.10 19.53 11.68
CA LYS A 166 14.12 20.29 10.88
C LYS A 166 14.41 21.79 10.90
N ALA A 167 14.73 22.36 12.08
CA ALA A 167 15.07 23.78 12.21
C ALA A 167 16.37 24.16 11.47
N LYS A 168 17.42 23.32 11.56
CA LYS A 168 18.65 23.49 10.80
C LYS A 168 18.41 23.47 9.29
N GLN A 169 17.61 22.52 8.81
CA GLN A 169 17.27 22.37 7.39
C GLN A 169 16.44 23.54 6.85
N LEU A 170 15.63 24.22 7.68
CA LEU A 170 14.93 25.45 7.26
C LEU A 170 15.89 26.64 7.02
N LYS A 171 17.06 26.65 7.64
CA LYS A 171 18.09 27.65 7.36
C LYS A 171 18.89 27.28 6.12
N GLN A 172 19.34 26.04 6.04
CA GLN A 172 20.16 25.54 4.93
C GLN A 172 19.86 24.07 4.63
N LEU A 173 19.31 23.79 3.45
CA LEU A 173 19.07 22.46 2.97
C LEU A 173 20.39 21.73 2.65
N PRO A 174 20.46 20.39 2.80
CA PRO A 174 21.61 19.59 2.42
C PRO A 174 21.75 19.51 0.88
N THR A 175 22.89 19.04 0.39
CA THR A 175 23.15 18.84 -1.06
C THR A 175 22.16 17.86 -1.66
N ALA A 176 21.82 16.80 -0.92
CA ALA A 176 20.78 15.87 -1.27
C ALA A 176 19.83 15.66 -0.09
N LEU A 177 18.53 15.82 -0.33
CA LEU A 177 17.48 15.71 0.69
C LEU A 177 16.54 14.54 0.36
N ILE A 178 16.41 13.58 1.28
CA ILE A 178 15.40 12.54 1.22
C ILE A 178 14.16 13.01 1.99
N THR A 179 12.99 12.92 1.38
CA THR A 179 11.75 13.43 2.01
C THR A 179 10.51 12.61 1.63
N THR A 180 9.38 12.88 2.29
CA THR A 180 8.06 12.33 1.94
C THR A 180 7.20 13.40 1.26
N PRO A 181 6.13 13.03 0.53
CA PRO A 181 5.22 13.99 -0.12
C PRO A 181 4.73 15.08 0.85
N GLU A 182 4.30 14.69 2.03
CA GLU A 182 3.79 15.62 3.06
C GLU A 182 4.87 16.59 3.56
N SER A 183 6.10 16.09 3.76
CA SER A 183 7.22 16.92 4.20
C SER A 183 7.69 17.87 3.10
N LEU A 184 7.57 17.48 1.82
CA LEU A 184 7.83 18.38 0.69
C LEU A 184 6.79 19.50 0.63
N CYS A 185 5.50 19.20 0.77
CA CYS A 185 4.44 20.22 0.83
C CYS A 185 4.68 21.21 1.99
N LEU A 186 5.17 20.72 3.14
CA LEU A 186 5.58 21.58 4.24
C LEU A 186 6.74 22.51 3.87
N LEU A 187 7.75 22.02 3.15
CA LEU A 187 8.86 22.87 2.69
C LEU A 187 8.38 23.97 1.74
N LEU A 188 7.40 23.69 0.88
CA LEU A 188 6.82 24.67 -0.05
C LEU A 188 6.08 25.80 0.67
N THR A 189 5.68 25.65 1.94
CA THR A 189 5.10 26.75 2.75
C THR A 189 6.13 27.74 3.28
N HIS A 190 7.41 27.53 3.03
CA HIS A 190 8.48 28.42 3.52
C HIS A 190 9.06 29.25 2.38
N ALA A 191 8.62 30.49 2.24
CA ALA A 191 9.05 31.40 1.19
C ALA A 191 10.59 31.53 1.05
N PRO A 192 11.39 31.62 2.15
CA PRO A 192 12.85 31.68 2.04
C PRO A 192 13.52 30.47 1.40
N LEU A 193 12.84 29.30 1.38
CA LEU A 193 13.40 28.09 0.76
C LEU A 193 13.23 28.08 -0.77
N GLN A 194 12.40 28.92 -1.37
CA GLN A 194 12.19 28.93 -2.81
C GLN A 194 13.48 29.16 -3.59
N THR A 195 14.36 30.05 -3.13
CA THR A 195 15.67 30.27 -3.73
C THR A 195 16.57 29.04 -3.66
N GLN A 196 16.51 28.26 -2.56
CA GLN A 196 17.27 27.02 -2.47
C GLN A 196 16.65 25.91 -3.34
N LEU A 197 15.31 25.87 -3.44
CA LEU A 197 14.59 24.92 -4.27
C LEU A 197 14.75 25.21 -5.78
N SER A 198 14.95 26.45 -6.19
CA SER A 198 15.24 26.81 -7.58
C SER A 198 16.61 26.33 -8.06
N ALA A 199 17.53 26.02 -7.14
CA ALA A 199 18.83 25.42 -7.45
C ALA A 199 18.78 23.90 -7.69
N LEU A 200 17.62 23.25 -7.48
CA LEU A 200 17.46 21.81 -7.71
C LEU A 200 17.76 21.43 -9.18
N GLU A 201 18.62 20.46 -9.38
CA GLU A 201 18.95 19.92 -10.70
C GLU A 201 18.23 18.63 -11.01
N GLY A 202 17.88 17.86 -9.97
CA GLY A 202 17.22 16.59 -10.11
C GLY A 202 16.22 16.29 -8.98
N VAL A 203 15.09 15.72 -9.36
CA VAL A 203 14.14 15.11 -8.42
C VAL A 203 13.98 13.65 -8.77
N ILE A 204 14.08 12.80 -7.75
CA ILE A 204 13.87 11.37 -7.89
C ILE A 204 12.66 11.00 -7.06
N VAL A 205 11.68 10.31 -7.68
CA VAL A 205 10.48 9.80 -7.01
C VAL A 205 10.61 8.28 -6.92
N ASP A 206 10.84 7.81 -5.71
CA ASP A 206 11.00 6.37 -5.45
C ASP A 206 9.65 5.69 -5.34
N GLU A 207 9.62 4.42 -5.73
CA GLU A 207 8.41 3.55 -5.72
C GLU A 207 7.17 4.30 -6.25
N TRP A 208 7.32 4.97 -7.41
CA TRP A 208 6.28 5.80 -8.00
C TRP A 208 4.93 5.08 -8.15
N HIS A 209 4.95 3.78 -8.42
CA HIS A 209 3.76 2.95 -8.52
C HIS A 209 2.92 2.87 -7.23
N GLU A 210 3.48 3.18 -6.06
CA GLU A 210 2.76 3.23 -4.79
C GLU A 210 2.08 4.58 -4.55
N LEU A 211 2.57 5.62 -5.18
CA LEU A 211 2.00 6.96 -5.11
C LEU A 211 0.95 7.18 -6.21
N LEU A 212 1.18 6.60 -7.39
CA LEU A 212 0.31 6.72 -8.54
C LEU A 212 -1.13 6.25 -8.22
N GLY A 213 -2.13 7.00 -8.69
CA GLY A 213 -3.54 6.71 -8.41
C GLY A 213 -3.98 6.99 -6.97
N SER A 214 -3.21 7.75 -6.22
CA SER A 214 -3.54 8.16 -4.84
C SER A 214 -3.49 9.68 -4.67
N LYS A 215 -4.22 10.23 -3.68
CA LYS A 215 -4.13 11.66 -3.34
C LYS A 215 -2.70 12.10 -2.96
N ARG A 216 -1.88 11.17 -2.42
CA ARG A 216 -0.45 11.44 -2.16
C ARG A 216 0.35 11.60 -3.44
N GLY A 217 0.04 10.81 -4.48
CA GLY A 217 0.62 10.97 -5.81
C GLY A 217 0.27 12.31 -6.42
N ILE A 218 -0.99 12.75 -6.26
CA ILE A 218 -1.43 14.08 -6.71
C ILE A 218 -0.68 15.21 -5.99
N GLN A 219 -0.44 15.07 -4.68
CA GLN A 219 0.43 16.02 -3.96
C GLN A 219 1.84 16.11 -4.56
N VAL A 220 2.39 14.95 -4.99
CA VAL A 220 3.69 14.93 -5.67
C VAL A 220 3.61 15.58 -7.05
N GLU A 221 2.58 15.29 -7.86
CA GLU A 221 2.39 15.92 -9.18
C GLU A 221 2.36 17.46 -9.06
N LEU A 222 1.58 17.98 -8.10
CA LEU A 222 1.47 19.44 -7.84
C LEU A 222 2.80 20.03 -7.33
N ALA A 223 3.47 19.33 -6.43
CA ALA A 223 4.78 19.76 -5.94
C ALA A 223 5.84 19.78 -7.06
N LEU A 224 5.83 18.76 -7.93
CA LEU A 224 6.71 18.68 -9.10
C LEU A 224 6.39 19.80 -10.11
N ALA A 225 5.12 20.16 -10.31
CA ALA A 225 4.73 21.31 -11.14
C ALA A 225 5.33 22.62 -10.60
N ARG A 226 5.21 22.86 -9.28
CA ARG A 226 5.83 24.01 -8.62
C ARG A 226 7.36 24.02 -8.79
N LEU A 227 8.04 22.88 -8.59
CA LEU A 227 9.50 22.79 -8.73
C LEU A 227 9.94 23.03 -10.19
N ARG A 228 9.19 22.55 -11.18
CA ARG A 228 9.43 22.87 -12.61
C ARG A 228 9.22 24.35 -12.93
N LYS A 229 8.25 25.01 -12.27
CA LYS A 229 8.07 26.45 -12.42
C LYS A 229 9.26 27.24 -11.84
N LEU A 230 9.83 26.79 -10.71
CA LEU A 230 11.02 27.40 -10.10
C LEU A 230 12.29 27.12 -10.92
N ASN A 231 12.43 25.93 -11.48
CA ASN A 231 13.53 25.58 -12.37
C ASN A 231 13.04 24.79 -13.59
N PRO A 232 12.84 25.43 -14.76
CA PRO A 232 12.41 24.77 -15.99
C PRO A 232 13.38 23.68 -16.52
N SER A 233 14.66 23.71 -16.14
CA SER A 233 15.67 22.72 -16.52
C SER A 233 15.70 21.48 -15.60
N LEU A 234 14.80 21.41 -14.61
CA LEU A 234 14.71 20.33 -13.64
C LEU A 234 14.51 18.97 -14.31
N ARG A 235 15.33 17.99 -13.93
CA ARG A 235 15.21 16.61 -14.41
C ARG A 235 14.45 15.78 -13.37
N ILE A 236 13.39 15.14 -13.79
CA ILE A 236 12.52 14.33 -12.91
C ILE A 236 12.63 12.86 -13.30
N TRP A 237 12.98 12.01 -12.35
CA TRP A 237 13.13 10.59 -12.55
C TRP A 237 12.28 9.80 -11.56
N GLY A 238 11.55 8.81 -12.05
CA GLY A 238 10.79 7.88 -11.22
C GLY A 238 11.42 6.50 -11.20
N LEU A 239 11.21 5.78 -10.10
CA LEU A 239 11.51 4.37 -9.95
C LEU A 239 10.23 3.57 -9.79
N SER A 240 10.09 2.49 -10.55
CA SER A 240 8.94 1.59 -10.46
C SER A 240 9.37 0.13 -10.64
N ALA A 241 8.73 -0.77 -9.89
CA ALA A 241 9.01 -2.20 -9.97
C ALA A 241 7.97 -2.96 -10.79
N THR A 242 6.69 -2.68 -10.59
CA THR A 242 5.58 -3.46 -11.13
C THR A 242 4.43 -2.54 -11.51
N LEU A 243 4.28 -2.27 -12.80
CA LEU A 243 3.27 -1.34 -13.33
C LEU A 243 2.94 -1.67 -14.78
N GLY A 244 1.64 -1.74 -15.12
CA GLY A 244 1.17 -2.04 -16.47
C GLY A 244 1.11 -0.82 -17.37
N ASN A 245 0.68 0.33 -16.87
CA ASN A 245 0.47 1.56 -17.65
C ASN A 245 1.66 2.54 -17.55
N LEU A 246 2.83 2.14 -18.01
CA LEU A 246 4.08 2.89 -17.87
C LEU A 246 4.05 4.27 -18.55
N THR A 247 3.41 4.38 -19.71
CA THR A 247 3.33 5.65 -20.46
C THR A 247 2.55 6.70 -19.68
N GLU A 248 1.38 6.34 -19.17
CA GLU A 248 0.55 7.21 -18.34
C GLU A 248 1.26 7.58 -17.03
N ALA A 249 1.91 6.61 -16.41
CA ALA A 249 2.69 6.82 -15.19
C ALA A 249 3.86 7.79 -15.42
N GLY A 250 4.51 7.70 -16.57
CA GLY A 250 5.55 8.63 -17.00
C GLY A 250 4.99 10.04 -17.21
N GLN A 251 3.82 10.17 -17.85
CA GLN A 251 3.15 11.46 -18.06
C GLN A 251 2.74 12.11 -16.72
N ALA A 252 2.18 11.33 -15.80
CA ALA A 252 1.82 11.82 -14.47
C ALA A 252 3.07 12.33 -13.70
N LEU A 253 4.21 11.66 -13.87
CA LEU A 253 5.47 12.05 -13.23
C LEU A 253 6.07 13.34 -13.80
N VAL A 254 6.19 13.43 -15.14
CA VAL A 254 6.88 14.55 -15.78
C VAL A 254 5.93 15.69 -16.18
N GLY A 255 4.63 15.47 -16.08
CA GLY A 255 3.57 16.44 -16.49
C GLY A 255 3.15 16.28 -17.95
N CYS A 256 2.03 16.95 -18.31
CA CYS A 256 1.40 16.81 -19.62
C CYS A 256 2.12 17.58 -20.75
N LYS A 257 2.92 18.59 -20.40
CA LYS A 257 3.65 19.44 -21.36
C LYS A 257 5.14 19.49 -21.00
N PRO A 258 5.86 18.35 -21.03
CA PRO A 258 7.27 18.34 -20.72
C PRO A 258 8.07 18.95 -21.89
N ILE A 259 9.21 19.59 -21.60
CA ILE A 259 10.14 20.12 -22.60
C ILE A 259 10.69 18.98 -23.48
N LYS A 260 10.93 17.83 -22.88
CA LYS A 260 11.36 16.59 -23.57
C LYS A 260 10.43 15.45 -23.18
N PRO A 261 10.12 14.51 -24.11
CA PRO A 261 9.30 13.35 -23.80
C PRO A 261 9.90 12.53 -22.64
N CYS A 262 9.02 11.94 -21.83
CA CYS A 262 9.42 11.03 -20.76
C CYS A 262 10.15 9.81 -21.32
N ARG A 263 11.37 9.54 -20.84
CA ARG A 263 12.15 8.34 -21.22
C ARG A 263 11.76 7.18 -20.33
N ILE A 264 11.21 6.11 -20.90
CA ILE A 264 10.96 4.86 -20.18
C ILE A 264 12.17 3.96 -20.41
N ILE A 265 12.82 3.57 -19.33
CA ILE A 265 13.99 2.70 -19.34
C ILE A 265 13.66 1.39 -18.64
N HIS A 266 13.73 0.30 -19.37
CA HIS A 266 13.47 -1.05 -18.87
C HIS A 266 14.75 -1.72 -18.37
N GLY A 267 14.72 -2.22 -17.15
CA GLY A 267 15.77 -3.10 -16.64
C GLY A 267 15.68 -4.47 -17.31
N THR A 268 16.75 -4.87 -17.98
CA THR A 268 16.81 -6.11 -18.77
C THR A 268 17.14 -7.36 -17.94
N ILE A 269 17.39 -7.20 -16.64
CA ILE A 269 17.79 -8.32 -15.79
C ILE A 269 16.56 -9.16 -15.47
N ARG A 270 16.48 -10.35 -16.07
CA ARG A 270 15.48 -11.34 -15.69
C ARG A 270 15.91 -12.02 -14.40
N LYS A 271 15.20 -11.75 -13.32
CA LYS A 271 15.36 -12.48 -12.06
C LYS A 271 14.76 -13.88 -12.23
N ARG A 272 15.49 -14.92 -11.83
CA ARG A 272 14.92 -16.27 -11.78
C ARG A 272 13.86 -16.30 -10.67
N LEU A 273 12.63 -16.62 -11.06
CA LEU A 273 11.47 -16.62 -10.15
C LEU A 273 10.91 -18.04 -10.08
N ARG A 274 10.89 -18.60 -8.88
CA ARG A 274 10.30 -19.92 -8.59
C ARG A 274 9.08 -19.74 -7.72
N ILE A 275 7.91 -19.92 -8.30
CA ILE A 275 6.62 -19.87 -7.58
C ILE A 275 6.09 -21.30 -7.48
N GLU A 276 5.98 -21.80 -6.26
CA GLU A 276 5.49 -23.13 -5.92
C GLU A 276 4.21 -23.04 -5.09
N SER A 277 3.42 -24.09 -5.09
CA SER A 277 2.19 -24.20 -4.29
C SER A 277 2.32 -25.34 -3.31
N LEU A 278 2.00 -25.11 -2.05
CA LEU A 278 1.71 -26.18 -1.12
C LEU A 278 0.29 -26.69 -1.40
N ILE A 279 0.18 -27.82 -2.09
CA ILE A 279 -1.09 -28.42 -2.43
C ILE A 279 -1.46 -29.41 -1.32
N PRO A 280 -2.65 -29.28 -0.70
CA PRO A 280 -3.13 -30.25 0.29
C PRO A 280 -3.26 -31.64 -0.33
N GLU A 281 -3.00 -32.70 0.43
CA GLU A 281 -3.17 -34.10 -0.01
C GLU A 281 -4.61 -34.40 -0.49
N ARG A 282 -5.59 -33.76 0.15
CA ARG A 282 -7.00 -33.81 -0.24
C ARG A 282 -7.54 -32.42 -0.46
N ILE A 283 -8.04 -32.15 -1.65
CA ILE A 283 -8.78 -30.94 -1.99
C ILE A 283 -10.27 -31.26 -1.93
N GLU A 284 -10.98 -30.46 -1.15
CA GLU A 284 -12.42 -30.62 -0.99
C GLU A 284 -13.14 -30.12 -2.24
N ARG A 285 -14.14 -30.88 -2.71
CA ARG A 285 -14.97 -30.49 -3.87
C ARG A 285 -15.88 -29.30 -3.60
N PHE A 286 -16.13 -29.01 -2.31
CA PHE A 286 -16.95 -27.87 -1.88
C PHE A 286 -16.07 -26.86 -1.13
N PRO A 287 -15.49 -25.84 -1.85
CA PRO A 287 -14.53 -24.92 -1.27
C PRO A 287 -15.22 -23.87 -0.38
N TRP A 288 -14.58 -23.52 0.73
CA TRP A 288 -14.99 -22.40 1.55
C TRP A 288 -13.81 -21.69 2.22
N SER A 289 -13.97 -20.39 2.50
CA SER A 289 -12.89 -19.54 2.95
C SER A 289 -12.39 -19.90 4.36
N GLY A 290 -11.08 -20.21 4.47
CA GLY A 290 -10.38 -20.42 5.75
C GLY A 290 -10.23 -21.87 6.20
N HIS A 291 -10.81 -22.85 5.48
CA HIS A 291 -10.77 -24.26 5.86
C HIS A 291 -9.40 -24.92 5.68
N ILE A 292 -8.78 -24.72 4.51
CA ILE A 292 -7.49 -25.36 4.18
C ILE A 292 -6.37 -24.80 5.04
N GLY A 293 -6.33 -23.46 5.23
CA GLY A 293 -5.18 -22.79 5.85
C GLY A 293 -4.75 -23.36 7.21
N ALA A 294 -5.70 -23.80 8.06
CA ALA A 294 -5.36 -24.39 9.36
C ALA A 294 -4.67 -25.76 9.27
N ARG A 295 -5.03 -26.55 8.25
CA ARG A 295 -4.48 -27.88 8.01
C ARG A 295 -3.07 -27.84 7.42
N MET A 296 -2.68 -26.69 6.84
CA MET A 296 -1.38 -26.50 6.19
C MET A 296 -0.25 -26.12 7.17
N VAL A 297 -0.55 -25.91 8.46
CA VAL A 297 0.45 -25.50 9.46
C VAL A 297 1.64 -26.47 9.54
N PRO A 298 1.47 -27.81 9.52
CA PRO A 298 2.61 -28.73 9.55
C PRO A 298 3.52 -28.60 8.32
N GLN A 299 2.93 -28.51 7.10
CA GLN A 299 3.71 -28.35 5.86
C GLN A 299 4.43 -26.98 5.82
N VAL A 300 3.75 -25.93 6.26
CA VAL A 300 4.35 -24.59 6.39
C VAL A 300 5.52 -24.60 7.36
N SER A 301 5.38 -25.26 8.52
CA SER A 301 6.47 -25.40 9.49
C SER A 301 7.67 -26.13 8.89
N LYS A 302 7.43 -27.23 8.14
CA LYS A 302 8.49 -27.99 7.46
C LYS A 302 9.25 -27.14 6.43
N GLU A 303 8.55 -26.31 5.65
CA GLU A 303 9.21 -25.39 4.71
C GLU A 303 10.07 -24.33 5.41
N ILE A 304 9.60 -23.80 6.55
CA ILE A 304 10.34 -22.83 7.35
C ILE A 304 11.57 -23.45 7.99
N GLU A 305 11.54 -24.73 8.36
CA GLU A 305 12.69 -25.45 8.92
C GLU A 305 13.85 -25.60 7.95
N GLN A 306 13.57 -25.70 6.65
CA GLN A 306 14.58 -25.90 5.61
C GLN A 306 15.38 -24.64 5.28
N VAL A 307 15.03 -23.49 5.86
CA VAL A 307 15.66 -22.21 5.55
C VAL A 307 16.11 -21.48 6.81
N THR A 308 17.03 -20.55 6.67
CA THR A 308 17.51 -19.74 7.79
C THR A 308 16.51 -18.65 8.15
N SER A 309 15.87 -18.02 7.13
CA SER A 309 14.95 -16.93 7.32
C SER A 309 13.77 -16.98 6.33
N ALA A 310 12.56 -16.71 6.83
CA ALA A 310 11.35 -16.70 6.02
C ALA A 310 10.47 -15.46 6.31
N LEU A 311 9.84 -14.91 5.24
CA LEU A 311 8.74 -13.96 5.34
C LEU A 311 7.42 -14.65 4.99
N VAL A 312 6.47 -14.64 5.91
CA VAL A 312 5.16 -15.26 5.73
C VAL A 312 4.10 -14.17 5.60
N PHE A 313 3.71 -13.86 4.37
CA PHE A 313 2.72 -12.82 4.08
C PHE A 313 1.30 -13.30 4.26
N ALA A 314 0.49 -12.56 5.01
CA ALA A 314 -0.95 -12.72 5.10
C ALA A 314 -1.66 -11.44 4.63
N ASN A 315 -2.91 -11.59 4.17
CA ASN A 315 -3.66 -10.47 3.59
C ASN A 315 -4.24 -9.51 4.64
N THR A 316 -4.43 -9.97 5.88
CA THR A 316 -4.98 -9.17 6.97
C THR A 316 -4.15 -9.26 8.24
N ARG A 317 -4.23 -8.21 9.05
CA ARG A 317 -3.57 -8.17 10.37
C ARG A 317 -4.09 -9.29 11.29
N SER A 318 -5.38 -9.59 11.22
CA SER A 318 -5.98 -10.71 11.99
C SER A 318 -5.37 -12.06 11.59
N GLN A 319 -5.17 -12.28 10.28
CA GLN A 319 -4.55 -13.51 9.80
C GLN A 319 -3.08 -13.64 10.29
N THR A 320 -2.32 -12.55 10.33
CA THR A 320 -0.93 -12.61 10.85
C THR A 320 -0.91 -13.07 12.32
N GLU A 321 -1.80 -12.54 13.15
CA GLU A 321 -1.91 -12.93 14.56
C GLU A 321 -2.35 -14.40 14.72
N ILE A 322 -3.32 -14.84 13.92
CA ILE A 322 -3.81 -16.25 13.93
C ILE A 322 -2.70 -17.23 13.53
N TRP A 323 -2.01 -16.95 12.42
CA TRP A 323 -0.95 -17.81 11.92
C TRP A 323 0.25 -17.88 12.87
N TYR A 324 0.62 -16.75 13.45
CA TYR A 324 1.66 -16.71 14.48
C TYR A 324 1.33 -17.63 15.66
N GLN A 325 0.11 -17.55 16.18
CA GLN A 325 -0.32 -18.40 17.30
C GLN A 325 -0.36 -19.89 16.92
N ARG A 326 -0.87 -20.21 15.72
CA ARG A 326 -0.93 -21.61 15.25
C ARG A 326 0.46 -22.20 15.06
N LEU A 327 1.40 -21.43 14.49
CA LEU A 327 2.77 -21.89 14.36
C LEU A 327 3.42 -22.13 15.72
N LEU A 328 3.22 -21.23 16.71
CA LEU A 328 3.71 -21.46 18.08
C LEU A 328 3.05 -22.61 18.80
N GLN A 329 1.77 -22.87 18.56
CA GLN A 329 1.08 -24.05 19.13
C GLN A 329 1.63 -25.34 18.53
N HIS A 330 1.97 -25.35 17.25
CA HIS A 330 2.55 -26.51 16.57
C HIS A 330 4.04 -26.67 16.89
N ARG A 331 4.77 -25.57 17.02
CA ARG A 331 6.21 -25.50 17.31
C ARG A 331 6.48 -24.56 18.49
N PRO A 332 6.28 -25.03 19.74
CA PRO A 332 6.53 -24.21 20.94
C PRO A 332 7.99 -23.80 21.09
N ASP A 333 8.91 -24.58 20.54
CA ASP A 333 10.36 -24.32 20.50
C ASP A 333 10.74 -23.08 19.68
N TRP A 334 9.86 -22.59 18.79
CA TRP A 334 10.07 -21.35 18.05
C TRP A 334 9.74 -20.07 18.83
N ALA A 335 9.39 -20.19 20.13
CA ALA A 335 9.17 -19.03 20.97
C ALA A 335 10.41 -18.13 21.02
N GLY A 336 10.26 -16.86 20.60
CA GLY A 336 11.37 -15.92 20.46
C GLY A 336 12.12 -15.97 19.12
N GLN A 337 11.89 -17.00 18.29
CA GLN A 337 12.49 -17.12 16.96
C GLN A 337 11.54 -16.69 15.83
N ILE A 338 10.25 -16.52 16.11
CA ILE A 338 9.27 -15.98 15.16
C ILE A 338 8.63 -14.72 15.71
N ALA A 339 8.20 -13.83 14.81
CA ALA A 339 7.60 -12.54 15.17
C ALA A 339 6.43 -12.17 14.25
N VAL A 340 5.60 -11.21 14.70
CA VAL A 340 4.52 -10.59 13.90
C VAL A 340 4.96 -9.20 13.46
N HIS A 341 4.64 -8.81 12.21
CA HIS A 341 4.89 -7.47 11.70
C HIS A 341 3.70 -6.92 10.90
N HIS A 342 3.04 -5.90 11.40
CA HIS A 342 1.97 -5.18 10.69
C HIS A 342 1.82 -3.74 11.18
N GLY A 343 1.16 -2.88 10.40
CA GLY A 343 1.07 -1.44 10.65
C GLY A 343 0.37 -1.01 11.95
N SER A 344 -0.32 -1.92 12.67
CA SER A 344 -0.96 -1.61 13.96
C SER A 344 -0.05 -1.84 15.17
N LEU A 345 1.15 -2.41 14.98
CA LEU A 345 2.14 -2.55 16.06
C LEU A 345 2.79 -1.21 16.35
N ASP A 346 3.26 -1.05 17.59
CA ASP A 346 4.09 0.09 17.97
C ASP A 346 5.34 0.17 17.09
N VAL A 347 5.80 1.40 16.83
CA VAL A 347 6.98 1.64 15.98
C VAL A 347 8.22 0.92 16.52
N SER A 348 8.45 0.98 17.85
CA SER A 348 9.58 0.34 18.50
C SER A 348 9.58 -1.20 18.34
N VAL A 349 8.40 -1.81 18.34
CA VAL A 349 8.23 -3.25 18.11
C VAL A 349 8.56 -3.59 16.65
N ARG A 350 8.10 -2.79 15.70
CA ARG A 350 8.39 -3.00 14.26
C ARG A 350 9.88 -2.86 13.97
N GLU A 351 10.53 -1.80 14.48
CA GLU A 351 11.97 -1.58 14.35
C GLU A 351 12.78 -2.71 14.97
N TRP A 352 12.33 -3.24 16.11
CA TRP A 352 12.97 -4.40 16.73
C TRP A 352 12.86 -5.64 15.82
N VAL A 353 11.68 -5.96 15.28
CA VAL A 353 11.48 -7.09 14.36
C VAL A 353 12.36 -6.96 13.12
N GLU A 354 12.40 -5.77 12.52
CA GLU A 354 13.23 -5.49 11.35
C GLU A 354 14.73 -5.68 11.65
N LYS A 355 15.19 -5.20 12.81
CA LYS A 355 16.59 -5.37 13.27
C LYS A 355 16.93 -6.84 13.50
N GLU A 356 16.05 -7.59 14.18
CA GLU A 356 16.27 -9.01 14.47
C GLU A 356 16.23 -9.86 13.21
N LEU A 357 15.38 -9.49 12.22
CA LEU A 357 15.35 -10.15 10.92
C LEU A 357 16.66 -9.90 10.13
N ARG A 358 17.15 -8.66 10.10
CA ARG A 358 18.44 -8.32 9.47
C ARG A 358 19.64 -9.06 10.08
N SER A 359 19.61 -9.29 11.38
CA SER A 359 20.67 -10.01 12.09
C SER A 359 20.58 -11.53 11.96
N GLY A 360 19.56 -12.06 11.26
CA GLY A 360 19.33 -13.52 11.11
C GLY A 360 18.89 -14.24 12.40
N ARG A 361 18.50 -13.49 13.45
CA ARG A 361 18.02 -14.09 14.70
C ARG A 361 16.56 -14.56 14.65
N LEU A 362 15.76 -14.03 13.73
CA LEU A 362 14.40 -14.48 13.50
C LEU A 362 14.37 -15.49 12.36
N ARG A 363 13.85 -16.67 12.64
CA ARG A 363 13.60 -17.73 11.68
C ARG A 363 12.46 -17.39 10.72
N ALA A 364 11.38 -16.78 11.24
CA ALA A 364 10.27 -16.34 10.41
C ALA A 364 9.59 -15.07 10.95
N VAL A 365 9.11 -14.23 10.04
CA VAL A 365 8.25 -13.09 10.36
C VAL A 365 6.93 -13.23 9.61
N ILE A 366 5.83 -13.30 10.39
CA ILE A 366 4.47 -13.33 9.85
C ILE A 366 4.01 -11.89 9.70
N CYS A 367 3.75 -11.45 8.44
CA CYS A 367 3.55 -10.04 8.15
C CYS A 367 2.39 -9.77 7.18
N THR A 368 1.99 -8.51 7.13
CA THR A 368 1.10 -7.97 6.09
C THR A 368 1.92 -7.22 5.03
N SER A 369 1.25 -6.41 4.19
CA SER A 369 1.90 -5.49 3.24
C SER A 369 2.89 -4.48 3.87
N SER A 370 3.02 -4.46 5.19
CA SER A 370 4.01 -3.61 5.88
C SER A 370 5.47 -3.93 5.54
N LEU A 371 5.74 -5.13 4.98
CA LEU A 371 7.03 -5.56 4.47
C LEU A 371 7.03 -5.82 2.94
N ASP A 372 5.93 -5.44 2.23
CA ASP A 372 5.89 -5.49 0.76
C ASP A 372 6.92 -4.54 0.14
N LEU A 373 7.24 -3.42 0.83
CA LEU A 373 8.08 -2.34 0.34
C LEU A 373 9.29 -2.11 1.23
N GLY A 374 10.39 -1.79 0.59
CA GLY A 374 11.48 -0.91 0.94
C GLY A 374 12.35 -1.17 2.14
N VAL A 375 12.21 -2.21 2.88
CA VAL A 375 13.23 -2.55 3.87
C VAL A 375 14.28 -3.42 3.21
N ASP A 376 15.53 -2.92 3.17
CA ASP A 376 16.66 -3.72 2.72
C ASP A 376 16.98 -4.76 3.81
N PHE A 377 16.34 -5.91 3.68
CA PHE A 377 16.70 -7.06 4.48
C PHE A 377 17.89 -7.77 3.80
N SER A 378 18.90 -8.13 4.53
CA SER A 378 19.82 -9.20 4.12
C SER A 378 18.97 -10.38 3.64
N ALA A 379 19.34 -10.98 2.52
CA ALA A 379 18.53 -11.93 1.77
C ALA A 379 17.69 -12.85 2.65
N VAL A 380 16.38 -12.72 2.56
CA VAL A 380 15.45 -13.70 3.10
C VAL A 380 15.46 -14.88 2.12
N ASP A 381 15.60 -16.09 2.65
CA ASP A 381 15.74 -17.30 1.82
C ASP A 381 14.40 -17.69 1.18
N LEU A 382 13.30 -17.51 1.92
CA LEU A 382 11.96 -17.97 1.54
C LEU A 382 10.91 -16.89 1.76
N VAL A 383 10.08 -16.68 0.76
CA VAL A 383 8.84 -15.94 0.90
C VAL A 383 7.65 -16.90 0.80
N MET A 384 6.72 -16.78 1.73
CA MET A 384 5.48 -17.54 1.73
C MET A 384 4.28 -16.59 1.61
N GLN A 385 3.30 -16.96 0.79
CA GLN A 385 2.06 -16.20 0.61
C GLN A 385 0.87 -17.02 1.09
N ILE A 386 0.19 -16.57 2.12
CA ILE A 386 -1.03 -17.18 2.65
C ILE A 386 -2.24 -16.53 2.00
N GLY A 387 -3.03 -17.35 1.32
CA GLY A 387 -4.25 -16.92 0.61
C GLY A 387 -3.98 -16.13 -0.66
N SER A 388 -5.05 -15.72 -1.31
CA SER A 388 -5.04 -15.05 -2.61
C SER A 388 -4.01 -13.91 -2.68
N PRO A 389 -3.18 -13.84 -3.74
CA PRO A 389 -2.23 -12.74 -3.94
C PRO A 389 -2.91 -11.43 -4.29
N LYS A 390 -4.17 -11.46 -4.71
CA LYS A 390 -5.00 -10.33 -5.16
C LYS A 390 -4.51 -9.61 -6.41
N GLY A 391 -3.32 -9.96 -6.91
CA GLY A 391 -2.74 -9.41 -8.12
C GLY A 391 -1.33 -9.93 -8.39
N SER A 392 -0.95 -9.95 -9.67
CA SER A 392 0.36 -10.43 -10.16
C SER A 392 1.51 -9.53 -9.72
N ALA A 393 1.32 -8.21 -9.74
CA ALA A 393 2.30 -7.23 -9.33
C ALA A 393 2.71 -7.41 -7.86
N ARG A 394 1.74 -7.62 -6.97
CA ARG A 394 2.01 -7.86 -5.55
C ARG A 394 2.75 -9.18 -5.33
N LEU A 395 2.37 -10.23 -6.06
CA LEU A 395 3.06 -11.52 -5.99
C LEU A 395 4.54 -11.36 -6.36
N LEU A 396 4.83 -10.60 -7.41
CA LEU A 396 6.20 -10.27 -7.82
C LEU A 396 6.95 -9.41 -6.80
N GLN A 397 6.31 -8.39 -6.22
CA GLN A 397 6.90 -7.55 -5.19
C GLN A 397 7.32 -8.37 -3.96
N ARG A 398 6.43 -9.28 -3.50
CA ARG A 398 6.69 -10.19 -2.38
C ARG A 398 7.78 -11.18 -2.71
N ALA A 399 7.70 -11.83 -3.86
CA ALA A 399 8.75 -12.74 -4.32
C ALA A 399 10.12 -12.06 -4.39
N GLY A 400 10.12 -10.77 -4.77
CA GLY A 400 11.32 -9.95 -4.79
C GLY A 400 12.00 -9.73 -3.44
N ARG A 401 11.35 -10.06 -2.30
CA ARG A 401 11.95 -10.03 -0.96
C ARG A 401 12.92 -11.19 -0.71
N SER A 402 12.85 -12.28 -1.48
CA SER A 402 13.86 -13.34 -1.49
C SER A 402 14.87 -13.11 -2.61
N GLY A 403 16.11 -13.59 -2.42
CA GLY A 403 17.18 -13.50 -3.44
C GLY A 403 17.52 -12.04 -3.79
N HIS A 404 17.97 -11.24 -2.83
CA HIS A 404 18.26 -9.81 -3.00
C HIS A 404 19.45 -9.48 -3.92
N GLN A 405 20.28 -10.46 -4.26
CA GLN A 405 21.44 -10.23 -5.14
C GLN A 405 21.07 -10.39 -6.63
N PRO A 406 21.66 -9.59 -7.53
CA PRO A 406 21.51 -9.80 -8.97
C PRO A 406 21.92 -11.21 -9.37
N GLY A 407 21.02 -11.94 -10.04
CA GLY A 407 21.28 -13.33 -10.46
C GLY A 407 20.83 -14.40 -9.45
N ALA A 408 20.49 -14.05 -8.21
CA ALA A 408 19.93 -14.99 -7.26
C ALA A 408 18.48 -15.39 -7.61
N GLU A 409 18.09 -16.61 -7.28
CA GLU A 409 16.74 -17.11 -7.47
C GLU A 409 15.82 -16.54 -6.37
N SER A 410 14.65 -16.04 -6.76
CA SER A 410 13.57 -15.67 -5.82
C SER A 410 12.63 -16.86 -5.65
N ARG A 411 12.52 -17.37 -4.42
CA ARG A 411 11.60 -18.48 -4.11
C ARG A 411 10.38 -17.97 -3.36
N LEU A 412 9.19 -18.23 -3.92
CA LEU A 412 7.91 -17.96 -3.27
C LEU A 412 7.08 -19.23 -3.20
N VAL A 413 6.58 -19.54 -2.00
CA VAL A 413 5.68 -20.68 -1.75
C VAL A 413 4.29 -20.15 -1.40
N PHE A 414 3.30 -20.57 -2.17
CA PHE A 414 1.90 -20.21 -1.97
C PHE A 414 1.17 -21.23 -1.11
N ILE A 415 0.38 -20.74 -0.15
CA ILE A 415 -0.42 -21.53 0.77
C ILE A 415 -1.90 -21.17 0.56
N PRO A 416 -2.70 -22.05 -0.09
CA PRO A 416 -4.11 -21.78 -0.30
C PRO A 416 -4.88 -21.81 1.03
N THR A 417 -5.89 -20.97 1.16
CA THR A 417 -6.87 -21.01 2.25
C THR A 417 -8.20 -21.60 1.82
N ASN A 418 -8.43 -21.65 0.52
CA ASN A 418 -9.52 -22.38 -0.13
C ASN A 418 -9.08 -22.91 -1.52
N ALA A 419 -9.84 -23.85 -2.09
CA ALA A 419 -9.48 -24.50 -3.34
C ALA A 419 -9.44 -23.54 -4.56
N LEU A 420 -10.34 -22.56 -4.65
CA LEU A 420 -10.39 -21.64 -5.80
C LEU A 420 -9.18 -20.69 -5.84
N GLU A 421 -8.49 -20.47 -4.73
CA GLU A 421 -7.24 -19.69 -4.72
C GLU A 421 -6.11 -20.38 -5.50
N LEU A 422 -6.19 -21.68 -5.75
CA LEU A 422 -5.26 -22.40 -6.64
C LEU A 422 -5.47 -21.98 -8.11
N VAL A 423 -6.72 -21.74 -8.53
CA VAL A 423 -7.01 -21.18 -9.86
C VAL A 423 -6.46 -19.75 -9.97
N GLU A 424 -6.64 -18.93 -8.92
CA GLU A 424 -6.10 -17.57 -8.88
C GLU A 424 -4.56 -17.58 -8.99
N LEU A 425 -3.88 -18.53 -8.34
CA LEU A 425 -2.43 -18.64 -8.49
C LEU A 425 -2.01 -19.10 -9.87
N ALA A 426 -2.71 -20.08 -10.46
CA ALA A 426 -2.45 -20.52 -11.83
C ALA A 426 -2.63 -19.36 -12.82
N ALA A 427 -3.68 -18.55 -12.63
CA ALA A 427 -3.93 -17.33 -13.39
C ALA A 427 -2.82 -16.29 -13.20
N ALA A 428 -2.38 -16.04 -11.96
CA ALA A 428 -1.29 -15.11 -11.67
C ALA A 428 0.03 -15.55 -12.30
N LYS A 429 0.37 -16.85 -12.26
CA LYS A 429 1.55 -17.42 -12.93
C LYS A 429 1.48 -17.22 -14.46
N ALA A 430 0.30 -17.42 -15.05
CA ALA A 430 0.09 -17.20 -16.48
C ALA A 430 0.21 -15.72 -16.85
N ALA A 431 -0.39 -14.82 -16.08
CA ALA A 431 -0.30 -13.37 -16.27
C ALA A 431 1.15 -12.87 -16.18
N ILE A 432 1.91 -13.34 -15.19
CA ILE A 432 3.35 -13.01 -15.04
C ILE A 432 4.15 -13.48 -16.26
N LYS A 433 3.90 -14.72 -16.75
CA LYS A 433 4.59 -15.26 -17.93
C LYS A 433 4.27 -14.47 -19.20
N GLN A 434 3.05 -13.97 -19.33
CA GLN A 434 2.60 -13.15 -20.46
C GLN A 434 2.98 -11.66 -20.32
N GLY A 435 3.56 -11.24 -19.18
CA GLY A 435 3.87 -9.85 -18.91
C GLY A 435 2.64 -8.96 -18.63
N LYS A 436 1.49 -9.55 -18.38
CA LYS A 436 0.26 -8.83 -17.99
C LYS A 436 0.39 -8.35 -16.55
N MET A 437 0.61 -7.05 -16.38
CA MET A 437 0.72 -6.39 -15.06
C MET A 437 -0.43 -5.42 -14.86
N GLU A 438 -0.81 -5.24 -13.61
CA GLU A 438 -1.89 -4.34 -13.23
C GLU A 438 -1.57 -2.89 -13.60
N ALA A 439 -2.54 -2.23 -14.23
CA ALA A 439 -2.55 -0.79 -14.40
C ALA A 439 -2.96 -0.10 -13.08
N ARG A 440 -2.37 1.05 -12.80
CA ARG A 440 -2.82 1.93 -11.71
C ARG A 440 -3.70 3.03 -12.29
N PRO A 441 -5.01 3.04 -12.01
CA PRO A 441 -5.89 4.09 -12.51
C PRO A 441 -5.46 5.44 -11.97
N LEU A 442 -5.46 6.45 -12.83
CA LEU A 442 -5.10 7.82 -12.45
C LEU A 442 -6.31 8.52 -11.82
N LEU A 443 -6.08 9.23 -10.72
CA LEU A 443 -7.11 10.10 -10.15
C LEU A 443 -7.25 11.37 -10.99
N SER A 444 -8.49 11.80 -11.23
CA SER A 444 -8.80 13.03 -11.94
C SER A 444 -9.43 14.04 -10.99
N LYS A 445 -8.90 15.24 -10.98
CA LYS A 445 -9.43 16.44 -10.31
C LYS A 445 -9.86 16.25 -8.83
N PRO A 446 -9.01 15.74 -7.91
CA PRO A 446 -9.34 15.75 -6.48
C PRO A 446 -9.24 17.18 -5.92
N LEU A 447 -10.36 17.93 -5.92
CA LEU A 447 -10.39 19.35 -5.57
C LEU A 447 -9.99 19.64 -4.13
N ASP A 448 -10.20 18.72 -3.21
CA ASP A 448 -9.71 18.82 -1.83
C ASP A 448 -8.18 18.95 -1.75
N VAL A 449 -7.45 18.19 -2.57
CA VAL A 449 -5.98 18.27 -2.67
C VAL A 449 -5.56 19.58 -3.34
N LEU A 450 -6.30 20.02 -4.36
CA LEU A 450 -6.04 21.31 -5.02
C LEU A 450 -6.25 22.49 -4.06
N VAL A 451 -7.34 22.50 -3.31
CA VAL A 451 -7.61 23.48 -2.25
C VAL A 451 -6.45 23.54 -1.25
N GLN A 452 -5.98 22.38 -0.78
CA GLN A 452 -4.82 22.32 0.12
C GLN A 452 -3.55 22.89 -0.54
N HIS A 453 -3.31 22.58 -1.80
CA HIS A 453 -2.14 23.08 -2.53
C HIS A 453 -2.18 24.60 -2.75
N VAL A 454 -3.34 25.15 -3.13
CA VAL A 454 -3.52 26.60 -3.30
C VAL A 454 -3.17 27.35 -2.02
N VAL A 455 -3.66 26.90 -0.87
CA VAL A 455 -3.30 27.47 0.43
C VAL A 455 -1.81 27.29 0.74
N THR A 456 -1.22 26.15 0.40
CA THR A 456 0.23 25.89 0.56
C THR A 456 1.07 26.89 -0.19
N ILE A 457 0.72 27.20 -1.46
CA ILE A 457 1.45 28.15 -2.29
C ILE A 457 1.20 29.59 -1.85
N ALA A 458 -0.03 29.91 -1.40
CA ALA A 458 -0.36 31.21 -0.83
C ALA A 458 0.50 31.53 0.40
N ILE A 459 0.75 30.56 1.27
CA ILE A 459 1.67 30.68 2.43
C ILE A 459 3.13 30.78 1.98
N GLY A 460 3.50 30.06 0.93
CA GLY A 460 4.87 29.94 0.44
C GLY A 460 5.39 31.16 -0.34
N GLY A 461 4.68 32.30 -0.36
CA GLY A 461 5.10 33.53 -1.03
C GLY A 461 4.03 34.12 -1.95
N GLY A 462 2.85 33.49 -2.03
CA GLY A 462 1.74 33.96 -2.83
C GLY A 462 1.83 33.60 -4.32
N PHE A 463 0.76 33.92 -5.05
CA PHE A 463 0.64 33.65 -6.49
C PHE A 463 -0.38 34.58 -7.16
N THR A 464 -0.32 34.74 -8.47
CA THR A 464 -1.42 35.29 -9.29
C THR A 464 -2.27 34.15 -9.83
N SER A 465 -3.59 34.38 -9.99
CA SER A 465 -4.57 33.36 -10.41
C SER A 465 -4.12 32.63 -11.67
N GLU A 466 -3.79 33.37 -12.71
CA GLU A 466 -3.43 32.81 -14.02
C GLU A 466 -2.17 31.95 -13.97
N ASN A 467 -1.11 32.43 -13.28
CA ASN A 467 0.16 31.72 -13.18
C ASN A 467 0.02 30.38 -12.47
N LEU A 468 -0.78 30.31 -11.39
CA LEU A 468 -0.99 29.06 -10.67
C LEU A 468 -1.91 28.11 -11.46
N LEU A 469 -2.94 28.62 -12.13
CA LEU A 469 -3.79 27.82 -13.01
C LEU A 469 -2.98 27.15 -14.13
N GLN A 470 -2.14 27.93 -14.82
CA GLN A 470 -1.27 27.37 -15.86
C GLN A 470 -0.34 26.30 -15.31
N GLU A 471 0.26 26.53 -14.13
CA GLU A 471 1.12 25.56 -13.44
C GLU A 471 0.36 24.26 -13.10
N VAL A 472 -0.82 24.38 -12.49
CA VAL A 472 -1.67 23.23 -12.09
C VAL A 472 -2.11 22.42 -13.31
N ARG A 473 -2.50 23.07 -14.41
CA ARG A 473 -2.88 22.40 -15.67
C ARG A 473 -1.72 21.66 -16.36
N THR A 474 -0.47 21.83 -15.93
CA THR A 474 0.65 21.00 -16.42
C THR A 474 0.66 19.62 -15.80
N THR A 475 -0.08 19.37 -14.72
CA THR A 475 -0.18 18.06 -14.08
C THR A 475 -1.17 17.16 -14.82
N GLN A 476 -0.97 15.85 -14.72
CA GLN A 476 -1.89 14.88 -15.33
C GLN A 476 -3.27 14.93 -14.69
N ALA A 477 -3.33 15.09 -13.37
CA ALA A 477 -4.58 15.10 -12.61
C ALA A 477 -5.49 16.30 -12.96
N TYR A 478 -4.93 17.46 -13.26
CA TYR A 478 -5.70 18.69 -13.49
C TYR A 478 -5.59 19.24 -14.91
N ARG A 479 -5.14 18.44 -15.87
CA ARG A 479 -5.02 18.88 -17.29
C ARG A 479 -6.34 19.37 -17.90
N PHE A 480 -7.47 18.87 -17.40
CA PHE A 480 -8.82 19.24 -17.81
C PHE A 480 -9.58 20.06 -16.75
N LEU A 481 -8.86 20.75 -15.86
CA LEU A 481 -9.47 21.67 -14.91
C LEU A 481 -10.10 22.84 -15.67
N THR A 482 -11.40 23.06 -15.47
CA THR A 482 -12.10 24.18 -16.15
C THR A 482 -11.83 25.50 -15.45
N SER A 483 -12.18 26.60 -16.09
CA SER A 483 -12.04 27.93 -15.49
C SER A 483 -13.06 28.14 -14.36
N GLU A 484 -14.25 27.56 -14.48
CA GLU A 484 -15.31 27.58 -13.47
C GLU A 484 -14.89 26.81 -12.21
N GLU A 485 -14.36 25.59 -12.38
CA GLU A 485 -13.82 24.81 -11.27
C GLU A 485 -12.66 25.54 -10.55
N TRP A 486 -11.78 26.20 -11.32
CA TRP A 486 -10.71 27.01 -10.76
C TRP A 486 -11.22 28.20 -9.98
N GLN A 487 -12.19 28.93 -10.53
CA GLN A 487 -12.80 30.08 -9.86
C GLN A 487 -13.51 29.64 -8.57
N TRP A 488 -14.19 28.49 -8.61
CA TRP A 488 -14.79 27.90 -7.41
C TRP A 488 -13.73 27.65 -6.32
N VAL A 489 -12.57 27.05 -6.69
CA VAL A 489 -11.46 26.80 -5.73
C VAL A 489 -10.96 28.11 -5.11
N LEU A 490 -10.78 29.15 -5.91
CA LEU A 490 -10.34 30.48 -5.41
C LEU A 490 -11.38 31.09 -4.45
N THR A 491 -12.65 31.07 -4.82
CA THR A 491 -13.75 31.54 -3.98
C THR A 491 -13.82 30.76 -2.67
N PHE A 492 -13.62 29.44 -2.73
CA PHE A 492 -13.63 28.59 -1.56
C PHE A 492 -12.47 28.89 -0.60
N VAL A 493 -11.28 29.19 -1.06
CA VAL A 493 -10.15 29.50 -0.17
C VAL A 493 -10.18 30.94 0.36
N VAL A 494 -10.81 31.88 -0.37
CA VAL A 494 -10.91 33.28 0.02
C VAL A 494 -12.10 33.52 0.93
N HIS A 495 -13.27 32.96 0.61
CA HIS A 495 -14.54 33.26 1.27
C HIS A 495 -15.19 32.04 1.95
N GLY A 496 -14.60 30.84 1.87
CA GLY A 496 -15.22 29.63 2.39
C GLY A 496 -16.36 29.07 1.51
N GLY A 497 -16.54 29.58 0.28
CA GLY A 497 -17.65 29.22 -0.60
C GLY A 497 -18.94 29.96 -0.25
N SER A 498 -20.08 29.56 -0.84
CA SER A 498 -21.39 30.22 -0.69
C SER A 498 -21.96 30.05 0.73
N SER A 499 -21.79 28.90 1.37
CA SER A 499 -22.43 28.58 2.66
C SER A 499 -21.60 28.96 3.89
N LEU A 500 -20.29 29.23 3.74
CA LEU A 500 -19.41 29.53 4.88
C LEU A 500 -18.90 30.98 4.88
N GLY A 501 -19.39 31.83 3.98
CA GLY A 501 -18.93 33.21 3.81
C GLY A 501 -19.10 34.11 5.06
N ALA A 502 -20.03 33.78 5.94
CA ALA A 502 -20.24 34.52 7.22
C ALA A 502 -19.20 34.18 8.29
N TYR A 503 -18.35 33.15 8.08
CA TYR A 503 -17.43 32.65 9.10
C TYR A 503 -15.97 32.97 8.74
N PRO A 504 -15.33 33.97 9.39
CA PRO A 504 -13.96 34.41 9.05
C PRO A 504 -12.88 33.34 9.16
N GLU A 505 -13.09 32.27 9.92
CA GLU A 505 -12.16 31.15 10.05
C GLU A 505 -11.96 30.36 8.75
N PHE A 506 -12.88 30.46 7.80
CA PHE A 506 -12.75 29.83 6.47
C PHE A 506 -12.16 30.77 5.41
N HIS A 507 -11.95 32.06 5.73
CA HIS A 507 -11.24 33.02 4.87
C HIS A 507 -9.74 32.81 5.03
N ARG A 508 -9.20 31.80 4.33
CA ARG A 508 -7.82 31.33 4.53
C ARG A 508 -6.79 32.07 3.70
N VAL A 509 -7.19 32.60 2.57
CA VAL A 509 -6.32 33.27 1.61
C VAL A 509 -6.88 34.68 1.38
N GLN A 510 -6.01 35.67 1.32
CA GLN A 510 -6.35 37.07 1.04
C GLN A 510 -5.87 37.44 -0.36
N LEU A 511 -6.67 38.22 -1.08
CA LEU A 511 -6.31 38.83 -2.35
C LEU A 511 -5.93 40.28 -2.09
N ALA A 512 -4.70 40.65 -2.37
CA ALA A 512 -4.21 42.04 -2.35
C ALA A 512 -3.24 42.24 -3.50
N ASP A 513 -3.35 43.37 -4.21
CA ASP A 513 -2.50 43.71 -5.35
C ASP A 513 -2.39 42.59 -6.40
N ASP A 514 -3.52 42.00 -6.78
CA ASP A 514 -3.65 40.85 -7.72
C ASP A 514 -2.88 39.59 -7.27
N ARG A 515 -2.50 39.52 -6.01
CA ARG A 515 -1.81 38.36 -5.44
C ARG A 515 -2.60 37.71 -4.32
N TYR A 516 -2.72 36.41 -4.42
CA TYR A 516 -3.29 35.55 -3.39
C TYR A 516 -2.19 35.17 -2.39
N HIS A 517 -2.36 35.52 -1.11
CA HIS A 517 -1.38 35.26 -0.05
C HIS A 517 -2.05 34.98 1.30
N VAL A 518 -1.29 34.52 2.29
CA VAL A 518 -1.74 34.32 3.68
C VAL A 518 -0.83 35.09 4.61
N SER A 519 -1.44 36.06 5.33
CA SER A 519 -0.74 36.87 6.32
C SER A 519 -0.95 36.45 7.77
N VAL A 520 -2.08 35.75 8.04
CA VAL A 520 -2.50 35.38 9.39
C VAL A 520 -1.70 34.19 9.92
N GLN A 521 -0.84 34.41 10.92
CA GLN A 521 0.05 33.38 11.50
C GLN A 521 -0.72 32.15 12.05
N ARG A 522 -1.92 32.34 12.60
CA ARG A 522 -2.78 31.24 13.06
C ARG A 522 -3.14 30.29 11.90
N ILE A 523 -3.53 30.84 10.75
CA ILE A 523 -3.88 30.06 9.56
C ILE A 523 -2.65 29.29 9.04
N ILE A 524 -1.50 29.94 8.96
CA ILE A 524 -0.22 29.32 8.56
C ILE A 524 0.09 28.11 9.47
N THR A 525 0.00 28.32 10.78
CA THR A 525 0.30 27.27 11.77
C THR A 525 -0.66 26.10 11.65
N LEU A 526 -1.97 26.37 11.56
CA LEU A 526 -3.00 25.34 11.44
C LEU A 526 -2.89 24.57 10.12
N HIS A 527 -2.62 25.25 9.02
CA HIS A 527 -2.41 24.61 7.74
C HIS A 527 -1.21 23.66 7.78
N ARG A 528 -0.07 24.10 8.31
CA ARG A 528 1.14 23.28 8.46
C ARG A 528 0.91 22.03 9.32
N PHE A 529 0.04 22.05 10.32
CA PHE A 529 -0.31 20.87 11.11
C PHE A 529 -1.24 19.90 10.38
N ASN A 530 -2.01 20.39 9.40
CA ASN A 530 -3.01 19.60 8.68
C ASN A 530 -2.59 19.21 7.25
N ILE A 531 -1.42 19.63 6.78
CA ILE A 531 -0.87 19.24 5.48
C ILE A 531 -0.77 17.71 5.40
N GLY A 532 -1.27 17.17 4.30
CA GLY A 532 -1.23 15.75 3.96
C GLY A 532 -2.61 15.19 3.65
N THR A 533 -2.61 14.04 3.00
CA THR A 533 -3.82 13.34 2.56
C THR A 533 -4.06 12.03 3.30
N ILE A 534 -3.16 11.66 4.25
CA ILE A 534 -3.34 10.49 5.09
C ILE A 534 -4.29 10.83 6.23
N VAL A 535 -5.50 10.35 6.12
CA VAL A 535 -6.52 10.42 7.17
C VAL A 535 -6.55 9.05 7.85
N SER A 536 -5.95 8.94 9.04
CA SER A 536 -6.03 7.70 9.82
C SER A 536 -7.46 7.49 10.31
N ASP A 537 -7.97 6.28 10.15
CA ASP A 537 -9.16 5.81 10.86
C ASP A 537 -8.93 5.86 12.38
N THR A 538 -10.02 5.86 13.12
CA THR A 538 -10.07 5.92 14.57
C THR A 538 -9.43 4.73 15.23
N ALA A 539 -8.12 4.81 15.41
CA ALA A 539 -7.36 3.78 16.11
C ALA A 539 -7.07 4.22 17.55
N ILE A 540 -7.47 3.41 18.51
CA ILE A 540 -7.22 3.59 19.95
C ILE A 540 -5.89 2.95 20.29
N LYS A 541 -5.03 3.66 21.01
CA LYS A 541 -3.76 3.12 21.50
C LYS A 541 -4.01 2.06 22.57
N VAL A 542 -3.29 0.95 22.46
CA VAL A 542 -3.29 -0.13 23.46
C VAL A 542 -1.99 -0.06 24.26
N LYS A 543 -2.12 0.09 25.58
CA LYS A 543 -0.99 0.27 26.50
C LYS A 543 -1.12 -0.67 27.70
N TYR A 544 -0.03 -1.21 28.18
CA TYR A 544 -0.05 -1.92 29.45
C TYR A 544 -0.35 -0.97 30.62
N VAL A 545 -1.08 -1.44 31.63
CA VAL A 545 -1.32 -0.69 32.88
C VAL A 545 -0.01 -0.26 33.52
N ARG A 546 0.99 -1.13 33.49
CA ARG A 546 2.38 -0.85 33.91
C ARG A 546 3.29 -1.20 32.75
N GLY A 547 3.63 -0.21 31.93
CA GLY A 547 4.52 -0.47 30.78
C GLY A 547 4.24 0.39 29.55
N GLY A 548 4.88 0.00 28.44
CA GLY A 548 4.84 0.71 27.15
C GLY A 548 3.59 0.45 26.33
N THR A 549 3.48 1.16 25.19
CA THR A 549 2.48 0.94 24.15
C THR A 549 2.80 -0.37 23.42
N ILE A 550 1.74 -1.11 23.08
CA ILE A 550 1.85 -2.38 22.32
C ILE A 550 1.54 -2.12 20.85
N GLY A 551 0.55 -1.26 20.60
CA GLY A 551 0.05 -0.99 19.25
C GLY A 551 -1.24 -0.19 19.27
N MET A 552 -1.99 -0.29 18.18
CA MET A 552 -3.27 0.37 17.97
C MET A 552 -4.33 -0.62 17.48
N VAL A 553 -5.58 -0.42 17.93
CA VAL A 553 -6.74 -1.23 17.54
C VAL A 553 -7.89 -0.30 17.18
N GLU A 554 -8.72 -0.71 16.22
CA GLU A 554 -9.90 0.10 15.83
C GLU A 554 -10.89 0.28 16.99
N GLU A 555 -11.43 1.48 17.09
CA GLU A 555 -12.44 1.83 18.09
C GLU A 555 -13.67 0.91 18.00
N THR A 556 -14.11 0.60 16.80
CA THR A 556 -15.24 -0.31 16.52
C THR A 556 -15.06 -1.73 17.07
N PHE A 557 -13.83 -2.19 17.20
CA PHE A 557 -13.53 -3.48 17.85
C PHE A 557 -13.57 -3.32 19.37
N LEU A 558 -12.93 -2.30 19.92
CA LEU A 558 -12.85 -2.09 21.37
C LEU A 558 -14.21 -1.75 21.98
N SER A 559 -15.10 -1.08 21.25
CA SER A 559 -16.46 -0.76 21.71
C SER A 559 -17.34 -2.00 21.96
N LYS A 560 -16.98 -3.14 21.36
CA LYS A 560 -17.65 -4.43 21.53
C LYS A 560 -17.11 -5.26 22.71
N LEU A 561 -15.96 -4.86 23.27
CA LEU A 561 -15.31 -5.57 24.35
C LEU A 561 -15.80 -5.07 25.70
N LYS A 562 -15.95 -6.02 26.64
CA LYS A 562 -16.20 -5.74 28.06
C LYS A 562 -14.90 -5.77 28.85
N ARG A 563 -14.87 -5.13 30.00
CA ARG A 563 -13.78 -5.25 30.96
C ARG A 563 -13.57 -6.73 31.31
N GLY A 564 -12.32 -7.23 31.22
CA GLY A 564 -11.97 -8.63 31.43
C GLY A 564 -11.88 -9.45 30.12
N ASP A 565 -12.37 -8.93 28.99
CA ASP A 565 -12.24 -9.64 27.72
C ASP A 565 -10.80 -9.74 27.27
N ARG A 566 -10.46 -10.91 26.69
CA ARG A 566 -9.12 -11.25 26.25
C ARG A 566 -9.03 -11.23 24.75
N PHE A 567 -7.98 -10.56 24.23
CA PHE A 567 -7.73 -10.50 22.79
C PHE A 567 -6.25 -10.60 22.46
N LEU A 568 -5.95 -10.97 21.21
CA LEU A 568 -4.59 -11.08 20.69
C LEU A 568 -4.13 -9.75 20.10
N LEU A 569 -2.92 -9.30 20.47
CA LEU A 569 -2.27 -8.16 19.83
C LEU A 569 -0.76 -8.30 19.96
N ALA A 570 -0.02 -8.09 18.87
CA ALA A 570 1.44 -8.25 18.80
C ALA A 570 1.92 -9.65 19.21
N GLY A 571 1.15 -10.68 18.87
CA GLY A 571 1.43 -12.06 19.25
C GLY A 571 1.22 -12.35 20.74
N LYS A 572 0.64 -11.43 21.51
CA LYS A 572 0.45 -11.58 22.98
C LYS A 572 -1.04 -11.61 23.31
N LEU A 573 -1.40 -12.48 24.26
CA LEU A 573 -2.75 -12.46 24.82
C LEU A 573 -2.83 -11.37 25.90
N VAL A 574 -3.73 -10.40 25.68
CA VAL A 574 -3.97 -9.30 26.61
C VAL A 574 -5.43 -9.25 27.02
N GLU A 575 -5.67 -8.75 28.23
CA GLU A 575 -6.99 -8.59 28.83
C GLU A 575 -7.28 -7.11 29.02
N LEU A 576 -8.47 -6.67 28.58
CA LEU A 576 -8.90 -5.29 28.70
C LEU A 576 -9.23 -4.94 30.16
N VAL A 577 -8.55 -3.93 30.69
CA VAL A 577 -8.76 -3.42 32.06
C VAL A 577 -9.72 -2.22 32.04
N VAL A 578 -9.41 -1.21 31.22
CA VAL A 578 -10.22 0.01 31.11
C VAL A 578 -9.86 0.78 29.83
N ILE A 579 -10.82 1.51 29.28
CA ILE A 579 -10.59 2.49 28.21
C ILE A 579 -10.74 3.89 28.82
N ARG A 580 -9.68 4.70 28.76
CA ARG A 580 -9.68 6.07 29.28
C ARG A 580 -8.82 6.95 28.36
N ASP A 581 -9.28 8.18 28.08
CA ASP A 581 -8.57 9.19 27.28
C ASP A 581 -8.09 8.68 25.92
N ASN A 582 -8.92 7.91 25.21
CA ASN A 582 -8.59 7.26 23.93
C ASN A 582 -7.41 6.27 24.03
N ILE A 583 -7.17 5.69 25.22
CA ILE A 583 -6.17 4.64 25.46
C ILE A 583 -6.89 3.44 26.10
N ALA A 584 -6.69 2.27 25.50
CA ALA A 584 -7.10 0.99 26.07
C ALA A 584 -5.96 0.44 26.95
N TYR A 585 -6.19 0.41 28.24
CA TYR A 585 -5.24 -0.17 29.20
C TYR A 585 -5.49 -1.66 29.32
N VAL A 586 -4.43 -2.43 29.16
CA VAL A 586 -4.48 -3.89 29.19
C VAL A 586 -3.45 -4.49 30.13
N ARG A 587 -3.69 -5.74 30.55
CA ARG A 587 -2.71 -6.57 31.26
C ARG A 587 -2.39 -7.85 30.47
N ARG A 588 -1.24 -8.44 30.71
CA ARG A 588 -0.95 -9.77 30.15
C ARG A 588 -1.89 -10.80 30.72
N SER A 589 -2.37 -11.70 29.88
CA SER A 589 -3.28 -12.78 30.30
C SER A 589 -2.77 -14.14 29.81
N LYS A 590 -3.30 -15.21 30.41
CA LYS A 590 -3.05 -16.61 29.99
C LYS A 590 -4.40 -17.24 29.61
N GLY A 591 -4.36 -18.31 28.82
CA GLY A 591 -5.55 -19.07 28.41
C GLY A 591 -5.92 -18.81 26.92
N LYS A 592 -7.21 -18.94 26.58
CA LYS A 592 -7.71 -18.75 25.22
C LYS A 592 -8.22 -17.31 25.02
N PRO A 593 -8.05 -16.71 23.83
CA PRO A 593 -8.65 -15.43 23.52
C PRO A 593 -10.17 -15.57 23.37
N ASN A 594 -10.91 -14.59 23.91
CA ASN A 594 -12.37 -14.51 23.70
C ASN A 594 -12.66 -13.87 22.33
N SER A 595 -11.74 -13.03 21.83
CA SER A 595 -11.90 -12.37 20.54
C SER A 595 -10.55 -12.09 19.88
N ILE A 596 -10.57 -11.89 18.57
CA ILE A 596 -9.40 -11.48 17.78
C ILE A 596 -9.76 -10.12 17.15
N PRO A 597 -8.89 -9.10 17.26
CA PRO A 597 -9.14 -7.82 16.65
C PRO A 597 -9.46 -7.98 15.16
N ARG A 598 -10.53 -7.35 14.75
CA ARG A 598 -10.89 -7.21 13.34
C ARG A 598 -10.57 -5.78 12.94
N TRP A 599 -9.81 -5.64 11.89
CA TRP A 599 -9.53 -4.36 11.26
C TRP A 599 -10.36 -4.29 9.98
N THR A 600 -11.18 -3.24 9.87
CA THR A 600 -12.07 -2.99 8.73
C THR A 600 -11.32 -2.54 7.47
N GLY A 601 -10.04 -2.18 7.62
CA GLY A 601 -9.20 -1.77 6.50
C GLY A 601 -8.76 -2.93 5.62
N GLY A 602 -8.90 -2.78 4.30
CA GLY A 602 -8.22 -3.61 3.31
C GLY A 602 -8.99 -4.83 2.81
N ARG A 603 -10.24 -4.66 2.40
CA ARG A 603 -10.84 -5.55 1.41
C ARG A 603 -10.17 -5.27 0.07
N MET A 604 -9.03 -5.92 -0.20
CA MET A 604 -8.39 -5.80 -1.51
C MET A 604 -9.12 -6.71 -2.50
N PRO A 605 -9.69 -6.15 -3.58
CA PRO A 605 -10.30 -6.95 -4.62
C PRO A 605 -9.22 -7.67 -5.44
N LEU A 606 -9.64 -8.68 -6.21
CA LEU A 606 -8.83 -9.20 -7.31
C LEU A 606 -8.65 -8.11 -8.37
N SER A 607 -7.45 -7.99 -8.94
CA SER A 607 -7.20 -7.06 -10.03
C SER A 607 -7.94 -7.46 -11.32
N SER A 608 -8.22 -6.50 -12.21
CA SER A 608 -8.87 -6.76 -13.49
C SER A 608 -8.11 -7.77 -14.33
N GLU A 609 -6.80 -7.63 -14.40
CA GLU A 609 -5.89 -8.49 -15.17
C GLU A 609 -5.87 -9.91 -14.62
N LEU A 610 -5.89 -10.04 -13.27
CA LEU A 610 -5.98 -11.36 -12.64
C LEU A 610 -7.33 -12.01 -12.88
N CYS A 611 -8.44 -11.25 -12.81
CA CYS A 611 -9.78 -11.74 -13.10
C CYS A 611 -9.94 -12.20 -14.55
N MET A 612 -9.36 -11.50 -15.51
CA MET A 612 -9.32 -11.91 -16.91
C MET A 612 -8.57 -13.25 -17.06
N SER A 613 -7.38 -13.35 -16.48
CA SER A 613 -6.58 -14.59 -16.52
C SER A 613 -7.24 -15.73 -15.73
N LEU A 614 -8.04 -15.41 -14.69
CA LEU A 614 -8.85 -16.39 -13.96
C LEU A 614 -9.94 -17.01 -14.85
N ARG A 615 -10.67 -16.18 -15.61
CA ARG A 615 -11.67 -16.65 -16.58
C ARG A 615 -11.03 -17.49 -17.68
N GLU A 616 -9.85 -17.08 -18.21
CA GLU A 616 -9.06 -17.84 -19.16
C GLU A 616 -8.72 -19.25 -18.61
N LYS A 617 -8.37 -19.36 -17.32
CA LYS A 617 -8.06 -20.66 -16.69
C LYS A 617 -9.29 -21.55 -16.47
N ILE A 618 -10.44 -20.96 -16.18
CA ILE A 618 -11.72 -21.72 -16.09
C ILE A 618 -12.15 -22.18 -17.48
N ASP A 619 -11.98 -21.37 -18.51
CA ASP A 619 -12.21 -21.71 -19.90
C ASP A 619 -11.32 -22.87 -20.36
N GLU A 620 -9.99 -22.81 -20.10
CA GLU A 620 -9.10 -23.95 -20.33
C GLU A 620 -9.63 -25.23 -19.66
N ALA A 621 -10.13 -25.12 -18.43
CA ALA A 621 -10.67 -26.25 -17.68
C ALA A 621 -11.98 -26.79 -18.30
N SER A 622 -12.84 -25.93 -18.86
CA SER A 622 -14.07 -26.35 -19.56
C SER A 622 -13.77 -27.20 -20.79
N HIS A 623 -12.64 -27.00 -21.43
CA HIS A 623 -12.13 -27.80 -22.55
C HIS A 623 -11.26 -28.99 -22.09
N GLY A 624 -11.17 -29.27 -20.77
CA GLY A 624 -10.38 -30.37 -20.22
C GLY A 624 -8.88 -30.06 -20.11
N HIS A 625 -8.43 -28.84 -20.39
CA HIS A 625 -7.01 -28.47 -20.34
C HIS A 625 -6.61 -28.02 -18.92
N LEU A 626 -6.20 -28.97 -18.07
CA LEU A 626 -5.75 -28.71 -16.70
C LEU A 626 -4.22 -28.56 -16.64
N LEU A 627 -3.71 -27.38 -17.04
CA LEU A 627 -2.28 -27.11 -17.11
C LEU A 627 -1.70 -26.69 -15.75
N GLY A 628 -0.64 -27.36 -15.32
CA GLY A 628 0.05 -27.10 -14.06
C GLY A 628 -0.47 -27.91 -12.86
N PRO A 629 0.29 -28.00 -11.78
CA PRO A 629 -0.09 -28.78 -10.60
C PRO A 629 -1.34 -28.25 -9.91
N GLU A 630 -1.53 -26.92 -9.86
CA GLU A 630 -2.67 -26.27 -9.25
C GLU A 630 -3.99 -26.68 -9.92
N MET A 631 -4.05 -26.59 -11.27
CA MET A 631 -5.26 -26.92 -12.03
C MET A 631 -5.55 -28.43 -12.00
N ARG A 632 -4.51 -29.26 -12.11
CA ARG A 632 -4.68 -30.74 -12.02
C ARG A 632 -5.24 -31.18 -10.67
N SER A 633 -4.82 -30.54 -9.58
CA SER A 633 -5.31 -30.84 -8.24
C SER A 633 -6.80 -30.54 -8.04
N LEU A 634 -7.37 -29.65 -8.88
CA LEU A 634 -8.78 -29.24 -8.84
C LEU A 634 -9.68 -30.10 -9.75
N LYS A 635 -9.14 -31.12 -10.42
CA LYS A 635 -9.90 -31.94 -11.37
C LYS A 635 -11.21 -32.44 -10.79
N SER A 636 -11.21 -32.99 -9.58
CA SER A 636 -12.41 -33.54 -8.94
C SER A 636 -13.49 -32.49 -8.65
N LEU A 637 -13.07 -31.23 -8.40
CA LEU A 637 -13.98 -30.11 -8.21
C LEU A 637 -14.61 -29.71 -9.56
N PHE A 638 -13.81 -29.58 -10.61
CA PHE A 638 -14.26 -29.18 -11.94
C PHE A 638 -15.15 -30.28 -12.58
N ASP A 639 -14.78 -31.56 -12.46
CA ASP A 639 -15.59 -32.65 -12.94
C ASP A 639 -16.97 -32.67 -12.26
N LEU A 640 -17.04 -32.34 -10.97
CA LEU A 640 -18.29 -32.23 -10.22
C LEU A 640 -19.12 -31.03 -10.64
N GLN A 641 -18.47 -29.85 -10.80
CA GLN A 641 -19.12 -28.64 -11.28
C GLN A 641 -19.74 -28.88 -12.68
N GLN A 642 -18.97 -29.45 -13.58
CA GLN A 642 -19.43 -29.78 -14.94
C GLN A 642 -20.59 -30.79 -14.95
N ARG A 643 -20.58 -31.76 -14.04
CA ARG A 643 -21.65 -32.78 -13.91
C ARG A 643 -22.94 -32.19 -13.33
N TRP A 644 -22.84 -31.26 -12.38
CA TRP A 644 -24.01 -30.68 -11.70
C TRP A 644 -24.55 -29.40 -12.33
N SER A 645 -23.71 -28.72 -13.10
CA SER A 645 -24.03 -27.51 -13.83
C SER A 645 -23.15 -27.43 -15.09
N LEU A 646 -22.28 -26.41 -15.19
CA LEU A 646 -21.27 -26.29 -16.24
C LEU A 646 -20.05 -25.48 -15.76
N LEU A 647 -18.98 -25.55 -16.53
CA LEU A 647 -17.85 -24.60 -16.43
C LEU A 647 -17.99 -23.56 -17.54
N PRO A 648 -18.07 -22.26 -17.22
CA PRO A 648 -18.25 -21.22 -18.24
C PRO A 648 -16.99 -20.98 -19.05
N GLN A 649 -17.16 -20.63 -20.31
CA GLN A 649 -16.09 -20.10 -21.17
C GLN A 649 -15.78 -18.64 -20.82
N ALA A 650 -14.71 -18.10 -21.39
CA ALA A 650 -14.21 -16.76 -21.04
C ALA A 650 -15.20 -15.63 -21.38
N ASP A 651 -16.02 -15.81 -22.41
CA ASP A 651 -17.07 -14.91 -22.89
C ASP A 651 -18.48 -15.26 -22.40
N GLU A 652 -18.60 -16.27 -21.53
CA GLU A 652 -19.88 -16.70 -20.96
C GLU A 652 -20.09 -16.14 -19.54
N LEU A 653 -21.37 -15.93 -19.18
CA LEU A 653 -21.82 -15.70 -17.81
C LEU A 653 -22.62 -16.89 -17.33
N LEU A 654 -22.10 -17.64 -16.36
CA LEU A 654 -22.85 -18.71 -15.71
C LEU A 654 -23.80 -18.10 -14.67
N ILE A 655 -25.08 -18.47 -14.77
CA ILE A 655 -26.14 -18.19 -13.80
C ILE A 655 -26.73 -19.54 -13.36
N GLU A 656 -26.72 -19.83 -12.08
CA GLU A 656 -27.32 -21.02 -11.50
C GLU A 656 -28.54 -20.64 -10.66
N MET A 657 -29.66 -21.27 -10.93
CA MET A 657 -30.90 -21.08 -10.17
C MET A 657 -31.20 -22.34 -9.32
N ILE A 658 -31.30 -22.17 -8.01
CA ILE A 658 -31.62 -23.22 -7.07
C ILE A 658 -32.86 -22.83 -6.29
N GLY A 659 -33.94 -23.59 -6.45
CA GLY A 659 -35.16 -23.47 -5.63
C GLY A 659 -35.12 -24.45 -4.46
N ASP A 660 -35.41 -23.96 -3.26
CA ASP A 660 -35.59 -24.79 -2.08
C ASP A 660 -36.80 -24.34 -1.25
N ARG A 661 -37.03 -24.98 -0.10
CA ARG A 661 -38.14 -24.61 0.81
C ARG A 661 -38.01 -23.19 1.40
N SER A 662 -36.86 -22.58 1.26
CA SER A 662 -36.57 -21.22 1.75
C SER A 662 -36.71 -20.16 0.66
N GLY A 663 -37.10 -20.51 -0.58
CA GLY A 663 -37.29 -19.62 -1.69
C GLY A 663 -36.38 -19.93 -2.88
N SER A 664 -36.21 -18.93 -3.76
CA SER A 664 -35.35 -18.98 -4.94
C SER A 664 -33.99 -18.35 -4.65
N GLN A 665 -32.94 -19.00 -5.12
CA GLN A 665 -31.56 -18.51 -5.01
C GLN A 665 -30.94 -18.44 -6.42
N VAL A 666 -30.41 -17.28 -6.77
CA VAL A 666 -29.73 -17.04 -8.06
C VAL A 666 -28.27 -16.76 -7.79
N PHE A 667 -27.41 -17.60 -8.35
CA PHE A 667 -25.96 -17.46 -8.27
C PHE A 667 -25.45 -16.99 -9.62
N LEU A 668 -24.63 -15.92 -9.62
CA LEU A 668 -23.99 -15.38 -10.80
C LEU A 668 -22.47 -15.48 -10.62
N PHE A 669 -21.75 -15.87 -11.65
CA PHE A 669 -20.29 -16.06 -11.61
C PHE A 669 -19.56 -15.20 -12.65
N PRO A 670 -19.50 -13.87 -12.47
CA PRO A 670 -18.78 -12.98 -13.38
C PRO A 670 -17.26 -13.07 -13.24
N PHE A 671 -16.74 -13.56 -12.10
CA PHE A 671 -15.32 -13.63 -11.73
C PHE A 671 -14.59 -12.29 -11.85
N GLU A 672 -15.18 -11.23 -11.30
CA GLU A 672 -14.66 -9.86 -11.42
C GLU A 672 -14.17 -9.26 -10.09
N GLY A 673 -14.11 -10.06 -9.04
CA GLY A 673 -13.67 -9.61 -7.72
C GLY A 673 -14.76 -8.90 -6.91
N ARG A 674 -14.56 -8.93 -5.60
CA ARG A 674 -15.58 -8.63 -4.61
C ARG A 674 -16.20 -7.24 -4.72
N LEU A 675 -15.41 -6.18 -4.97
CA LEU A 675 -15.96 -4.81 -5.00
C LEU A 675 -16.91 -4.60 -6.17
N VAL A 676 -16.55 -5.11 -7.35
CA VAL A 676 -17.45 -5.09 -8.52
C VAL A 676 -18.69 -5.92 -8.23
N HIS A 677 -18.54 -7.08 -7.60
CA HIS A 677 -19.66 -7.94 -7.21
C HIS A 677 -20.59 -7.28 -6.17
N GLU A 678 -20.05 -6.51 -5.21
CA GLU A 678 -20.86 -5.73 -4.25
C GLU A 678 -21.70 -4.67 -4.96
N GLY A 679 -21.12 -3.94 -5.94
CA GLY A 679 -21.84 -2.99 -6.79
C GLY A 679 -22.89 -3.66 -7.65
N MET A 680 -22.53 -4.74 -8.36
CA MET A 680 -23.47 -5.52 -9.16
C MET A 680 -24.61 -6.08 -8.33
N ALA A 681 -24.34 -6.70 -7.18
CA ALA A 681 -25.38 -7.29 -6.33
C ALA A 681 -26.44 -6.25 -5.94
N SER A 682 -26.00 -5.07 -5.55
CA SER A 682 -26.89 -3.97 -5.19
C SER A 682 -27.70 -3.45 -6.38
N LEU A 683 -27.05 -3.25 -7.53
CA LEU A 683 -27.71 -2.84 -8.77
C LEU A 683 -28.76 -3.86 -9.24
N LEU A 684 -28.38 -5.13 -9.30
CA LEU A 684 -29.28 -6.20 -9.76
C LEU A 684 -30.45 -6.38 -8.79
N ALA A 685 -30.21 -6.35 -7.47
CA ALA A 685 -31.27 -6.41 -6.48
C ALA A 685 -32.26 -5.23 -6.64
N TYR A 686 -31.76 -4.02 -6.84
CA TYR A 686 -32.59 -2.83 -7.07
C TYR A 686 -33.45 -2.97 -8.34
N ARG A 687 -32.85 -3.37 -9.46
CA ARG A 687 -33.57 -3.54 -10.74
C ARG A 687 -34.63 -4.64 -10.67
N LEU A 688 -34.32 -5.77 -10.04
CA LEU A 688 -35.26 -6.88 -9.83
C LEU A 688 -36.44 -6.46 -8.93
N THR A 689 -36.19 -5.72 -7.85
CA THR A 689 -37.25 -5.24 -6.94
C THR A 689 -38.15 -4.18 -7.58
N ARG A 690 -37.67 -3.43 -8.56
CA ARG A 690 -38.52 -2.54 -9.37
C ARG A 690 -39.44 -3.26 -10.31
N GLN A 691 -39.03 -4.40 -10.87
CA GLN A 691 -39.87 -5.21 -11.75
C GLN A 691 -40.91 -6.02 -10.95
N GLN A 692 -40.49 -6.60 -9.83
CA GLN A 692 -41.33 -7.38 -8.95
C GLN A 692 -41.02 -7.04 -7.49
N PRO A 693 -41.93 -6.35 -6.77
CA PRO A 693 -41.74 -6.02 -5.37
C PRO A 693 -41.48 -7.28 -4.53
N THR A 694 -40.27 -7.44 -4.01
CA THR A 694 -39.86 -8.57 -3.20
C THR A 694 -38.69 -8.17 -2.28
N THR A 695 -38.48 -8.92 -1.21
CA THR A 695 -37.32 -8.73 -0.35
C THR A 695 -36.18 -9.62 -0.83
N LEU A 696 -35.04 -9.02 -1.23
CA LEU A 696 -33.85 -9.72 -1.65
C LEU A 696 -32.78 -9.67 -0.56
N SER A 697 -32.22 -10.82 -0.23
CA SER A 697 -30.94 -10.88 0.51
C SER A 697 -29.81 -11.23 -0.44
N MET A 698 -28.65 -10.61 -0.26
CA MET A 698 -27.51 -10.78 -1.14
C MET A 698 -26.23 -11.09 -0.36
N ALA A 699 -25.32 -11.86 -0.98
CA ALA A 699 -23.95 -12.02 -0.54
C ALA A 699 -23.03 -12.14 -1.77
N CYS A 700 -21.76 -11.79 -1.60
CA CYS A 700 -20.80 -11.88 -2.68
C CYS A 700 -19.39 -12.19 -2.15
N ASN A 701 -18.57 -12.76 -3.03
CA ASN A 701 -17.14 -12.95 -2.81
C ASN A 701 -16.34 -12.56 -4.07
N ASP A 702 -15.07 -12.93 -4.14
CA ASP A 702 -14.24 -12.59 -5.30
C ASP A 702 -14.64 -13.31 -6.60
N HIS A 703 -15.43 -14.38 -6.52
CA HIS A 703 -15.78 -15.23 -7.66
C HIS A 703 -17.21 -15.03 -8.15
N GLY A 704 -18.14 -14.59 -7.28
CA GLY A 704 -19.54 -14.45 -7.69
C GLY A 704 -20.43 -13.75 -6.67
N ILE A 705 -21.74 -13.80 -7.01
CA ILE A 705 -22.83 -13.13 -6.30
C ILE A 705 -23.93 -14.17 -6.05
N VAL A 706 -24.63 -14.09 -4.92
CA VAL A 706 -25.88 -14.80 -4.66
C VAL A 706 -26.97 -13.81 -4.29
N LEU A 707 -28.13 -13.91 -4.95
CA LEU A 707 -29.36 -13.21 -4.61
C LEU A 707 -30.38 -14.26 -4.14
N GLN A 708 -31.10 -13.99 -3.06
CA GLN A 708 -32.14 -14.89 -2.56
C GLN A 708 -33.42 -14.11 -2.30
N SER A 709 -34.54 -14.69 -2.77
CA SER A 709 -35.89 -14.21 -2.52
C SER A 709 -36.74 -15.33 -1.89
N PRO A 710 -37.71 -15.01 -1.03
CA PRO A 710 -38.74 -15.96 -0.61
C PRO A 710 -39.66 -16.39 -1.78
N HIS A 711 -39.69 -15.61 -2.85
CA HIS A 711 -40.51 -15.87 -4.06
C HIS A 711 -39.61 -16.20 -5.26
N PRO A 712 -40.14 -16.84 -6.30
CA PRO A 712 -39.43 -17.07 -7.55
C PRO A 712 -38.93 -15.77 -8.18
N ILE A 713 -37.67 -15.75 -8.64
CA ILE A 713 -37.08 -14.62 -9.35
C ILE A 713 -37.18 -14.89 -10.85
N ALA A 714 -37.89 -14.02 -11.60
CA ALA A 714 -38.03 -14.12 -13.05
C ALA A 714 -36.75 -13.60 -13.75
N ILE A 715 -35.61 -14.27 -13.56
CA ILE A 715 -34.30 -13.80 -14.03
C ILE A 715 -34.22 -13.71 -15.56
N GLU A 716 -34.84 -14.64 -16.29
CA GLU A 716 -34.86 -14.66 -17.77
C GLU A 716 -35.55 -13.42 -18.33
N LYS A 717 -36.69 -13.07 -17.76
CA LYS A 717 -37.45 -11.87 -18.13
C LYS A 717 -36.61 -10.63 -17.81
N ALA A 718 -36.02 -10.56 -16.62
CA ALA A 718 -35.20 -9.42 -16.24
C ALA A 718 -33.97 -9.24 -17.18
N ILE A 719 -33.33 -10.31 -17.61
CA ILE A 719 -32.24 -10.28 -18.58
C ILE A 719 -32.73 -9.73 -19.93
N SER A 720 -33.85 -10.20 -20.45
CA SER A 720 -34.42 -9.71 -21.72
C SER A 720 -34.85 -8.24 -21.63
N GLU A 721 -35.22 -7.75 -20.47
CA GLU A 721 -35.59 -6.34 -20.20
C GLU A 721 -34.36 -5.46 -19.84
N GLY A 722 -33.14 -5.96 -20.04
CA GLY A 722 -31.91 -5.17 -19.87
C GLY A 722 -31.37 -5.12 -18.46
N LEU A 723 -31.42 -6.20 -17.69
CA LEU A 723 -30.90 -6.31 -16.32
C LEU A 723 -29.44 -5.80 -16.19
N PHE A 724 -28.61 -6.03 -17.21
CA PHE A 724 -27.21 -5.61 -17.27
C PHE A 724 -27.00 -4.29 -18.03
N SER A 725 -28.07 -3.53 -18.38
CA SER A 725 -27.93 -2.27 -19.08
C SER A 725 -27.04 -1.28 -18.33
N THR A 726 -26.27 -0.49 -19.07
CA THR A 726 -25.51 0.64 -18.52
C THR A 726 -26.31 1.95 -18.56
N ASP A 727 -27.52 1.94 -19.15
CA ASP A 727 -28.39 3.10 -19.14
C ASP A 727 -28.82 3.41 -17.69
N ARG A 728 -28.76 4.69 -17.31
CA ARG A 728 -29.09 5.19 -15.97
C ARG A 728 -28.33 4.48 -14.83
N LEU A 729 -27.14 3.92 -15.13
CA LEU A 729 -26.37 3.15 -14.17
C LEU A 729 -26.03 3.92 -12.89
N GLU A 730 -25.66 5.20 -13.01
CA GLU A 730 -25.33 6.06 -11.87
C GLU A 730 -26.55 6.30 -10.97
N ASP A 731 -27.69 6.61 -11.57
CA ASP A 731 -28.95 6.81 -10.84
C ASP A 731 -29.37 5.54 -10.11
N ASP A 732 -29.35 4.40 -10.80
CA ASP A 732 -29.76 3.12 -10.24
C ASP A 732 -28.86 2.71 -9.06
N ILE A 733 -27.55 2.91 -9.15
CA ILE A 733 -26.63 2.62 -8.04
C ILE A 733 -26.84 3.58 -6.88
N CYS A 734 -26.96 4.87 -7.14
CA CYS A 734 -27.23 5.85 -6.09
C CYS A 734 -28.53 5.56 -5.33
N GLN A 735 -29.55 5.06 -6.01
CA GLN A 735 -30.83 4.69 -5.41
C GLN A 735 -30.80 3.31 -4.73
N SER A 736 -30.00 2.38 -5.23
CA SER A 736 -29.87 1.02 -4.69
C SER A 736 -29.23 0.96 -3.32
N MET A 737 -28.57 2.04 -2.90
CA MET A 737 -27.73 2.07 -1.70
C MET A 737 -28.09 3.27 -0.81
N ASN A 738 -27.73 3.17 0.46
CA ASN A 738 -27.72 4.33 1.35
C ASN A 738 -26.51 5.22 1.02
N ALA A 739 -26.53 5.77 -0.22
CA ALA A 739 -25.44 6.58 -0.77
C ALA A 739 -25.08 7.75 0.15
N ASN A 740 -26.08 8.32 0.85
CA ASN A 740 -25.86 9.43 1.80
C ASN A 740 -24.99 9.00 3.01
N ALA A 741 -25.20 7.82 3.58
CA ALA A 741 -24.40 7.37 4.71
C ALA A 741 -22.95 7.07 4.30
N MET A 742 -22.75 6.53 3.09
CA MET A 742 -21.42 6.28 2.54
C MET A 742 -20.73 7.59 2.19
N ALA A 743 -21.45 8.54 1.57
CA ALA A 743 -20.94 9.86 1.25
C ALA A 743 -20.54 10.63 2.52
N LYS A 744 -21.33 10.62 3.59
CA LYS A 744 -20.97 11.23 4.89
C LYS A 744 -19.63 10.68 5.43
N ARG A 745 -19.43 9.36 5.29
CA ARG A 745 -18.18 8.73 5.76
C ARG A 745 -16.99 9.15 4.90
N GLN A 746 -17.14 9.20 3.57
CA GLN A 746 -16.09 9.62 2.64
C GLN A 746 -15.80 11.12 2.77
N PHE A 747 -16.83 11.93 2.94
CA PHE A 747 -16.71 13.37 3.10
C PHE A 747 -15.82 13.78 4.28
N ARG A 748 -15.73 12.97 5.34
CA ARG A 748 -14.79 13.19 6.43
C ARG A 748 -13.34 13.32 5.96
N GLN A 749 -12.93 12.50 5.00
CA GLN A 749 -11.59 12.58 4.43
C GLN A 749 -11.42 13.86 3.61
N ILE A 750 -12.38 14.17 2.76
CA ILE A 750 -12.38 15.38 1.92
C ILE A 750 -12.36 16.64 2.79
N ALA A 751 -13.20 16.72 3.81
CA ALA A 751 -13.27 17.86 4.73
C ALA A 751 -11.96 18.10 5.51
N ARG A 752 -11.23 17.04 5.83
CA ARG A 752 -9.90 17.17 6.46
C ARG A 752 -8.83 17.62 5.48
N VAL A 753 -8.79 17.04 4.29
CA VAL A 753 -7.78 17.37 3.26
C VAL A 753 -7.99 18.80 2.76
N SER A 754 -9.24 19.20 2.52
CA SER A 754 -9.58 20.57 2.11
C SER A 754 -9.41 21.61 3.22
N GLY A 755 -9.19 21.19 4.49
CA GLY A 755 -8.97 22.07 5.62
C GLY A 755 -10.24 22.64 6.25
N LEU A 756 -11.43 22.10 5.95
CA LEU A 756 -12.68 22.43 6.64
C LEU A 756 -12.65 22.00 8.10
N ILE A 757 -12.04 20.83 8.36
CA ILE A 757 -11.88 20.29 9.70
C ILE A 757 -10.41 20.21 10.06
N GLN A 758 -10.07 20.78 11.19
CA GLN A 758 -8.70 20.84 11.71
C GLN A 758 -8.53 19.85 12.86
N SER A 759 -7.50 19.02 12.78
CA SER A 759 -7.22 17.99 13.80
C SER A 759 -6.60 18.55 15.10
N GLY A 760 -6.15 19.80 15.11
CA GLY A 760 -5.40 20.42 16.21
C GLY A 760 -3.91 20.05 16.25
N PRO A 761 -3.10 20.75 17.07
CA PRO A 761 -1.67 20.51 17.20
C PRO A 761 -1.36 19.13 17.81
N PRO A 762 -0.15 18.59 17.60
CA PRO A 762 0.29 17.36 18.27
C PRO A 762 0.17 17.48 19.79
N GLY A 763 -0.48 16.53 20.46
CA GLY A 763 -0.74 16.56 21.90
C GLY A 763 -2.13 17.12 22.32
N GLN A 764 -2.76 17.90 21.45
CA GLN A 764 -4.12 18.45 21.66
C GLN A 764 -5.06 18.07 20.50
N ARG A 765 -4.88 16.88 19.93
CA ARG A 765 -5.75 16.42 18.85
C ARG A 765 -7.17 16.28 19.33
N LYS A 766 -8.11 16.85 18.57
CA LYS A 766 -9.55 16.72 18.81
C LYS A 766 -9.96 15.24 18.77
N SER A 767 -10.95 14.87 19.57
CA SER A 767 -11.44 13.49 19.60
C SER A 767 -12.04 13.09 18.24
N THR A 768 -12.08 11.81 17.99
CA THR A 768 -12.66 11.24 16.77
C THR A 768 -14.14 11.56 16.64
N SER A 769 -14.88 11.50 17.77
CA SER A 769 -16.29 11.87 17.81
C SER A 769 -16.52 13.32 17.41
N TYR A 770 -15.65 14.25 17.85
CA TYR A 770 -15.70 15.64 17.42
C TYR A 770 -15.47 15.79 15.90
N VAL A 771 -14.45 15.13 15.36
CA VAL A 771 -14.16 15.17 13.92
C VAL A 771 -15.31 14.57 13.11
N GLN A 772 -15.93 13.49 13.59
CA GLN A 772 -17.09 12.87 12.95
C GLN A 772 -18.31 13.78 12.98
N ALA A 773 -18.64 14.35 14.14
CA ALA A 773 -19.76 15.27 14.30
C ALA A 773 -19.60 16.51 13.41
N SER A 774 -18.41 17.13 13.40
CA SER A 774 -18.13 18.27 12.55
C SER A 774 -18.22 17.92 11.06
N SER A 775 -17.74 16.73 10.65
CA SER A 775 -17.84 16.29 9.25
C SER A 775 -19.29 16.11 8.81
N ASN A 776 -20.11 15.49 9.66
CA ASN A 776 -21.52 15.30 9.37
C ASN A 776 -22.26 16.65 9.25
N LEU A 777 -21.94 17.59 10.16
CA LEU A 777 -22.52 18.94 10.11
C LEU A 777 -22.19 19.65 8.79
N PHE A 778 -20.94 19.65 8.34
CA PHE A 778 -20.57 20.27 7.05
C PHE A 778 -21.21 19.56 5.88
N PHE A 779 -21.31 18.22 5.90
CA PHE A 779 -21.98 17.49 4.85
C PHE A 779 -23.45 17.88 4.75
N ASP A 780 -24.17 17.88 5.86
CA ASP A 780 -25.59 18.24 5.91
C ASP A 780 -25.81 19.71 5.52
N LEU A 781 -24.95 20.63 6.02
CA LEU A 781 -24.97 22.04 5.65
C LEU A 781 -24.82 22.23 4.13
N PHE A 782 -23.87 21.57 3.50
CA PHE A 782 -23.66 21.70 2.05
C PHE A 782 -24.80 21.06 1.26
N CYS A 783 -25.34 19.91 1.72
CA CYS A 783 -26.51 19.32 1.05
C CYS A 783 -27.73 20.22 1.09
N GLU A 784 -27.94 20.98 2.18
CA GLU A 784 -29.11 21.82 2.38
C GLU A 784 -28.96 23.22 1.73
N TYR A 785 -27.79 23.86 1.92
CA TYR A 785 -27.58 25.27 1.54
C TYR A 785 -26.63 25.48 0.36
N ASP A 786 -25.88 24.45 -0.08
CA ASP A 786 -24.94 24.53 -1.19
C ASP A 786 -24.85 23.18 -1.94
N PRO A 787 -26.00 22.70 -2.49
CA PRO A 787 -26.06 21.37 -3.14
C PRO A 787 -25.17 21.22 -4.39
N THR A 788 -24.72 22.35 -4.95
CA THR A 788 -23.79 22.42 -6.10
C THR A 788 -22.32 22.45 -5.67
N ASN A 789 -22.03 22.26 -4.38
CA ASN A 789 -20.67 22.28 -3.87
C ASN A 789 -19.80 21.17 -4.49
N LEU A 790 -18.71 21.57 -5.14
CA LEU A 790 -17.86 20.62 -5.88
C LEU A 790 -17.17 19.59 -4.99
N LEU A 791 -17.05 19.81 -3.67
CA LEU A 791 -16.56 18.78 -2.73
C LEU A 791 -17.61 17.70 -2.48
N LEU A 792 -18.90 18.01 -2.56
CA LEU A 792 -19.97 17.00 -2.51
C LEU A 792 -19.97 16.15 -3.77
N GLU A 793 -19.82 16.77 -4.93
CA GLU A 793 -19.71 16.06 -6.21
C GLU A 793 -18.48 15.14 -6.22
N GLN A 794 -17.30 15.66 -5.79
CA GLN A 794 -16.12 14.85 -5.61
C GLN A 794 -16.37 13.69 -4.64
N CYS A 795 -17.08 13.92 -3.54
CA CYS A 795 -17.42 12.90 -2.57
C CYS A 795 -18.23 11.76 -3.17
N ARG A 796 -19.26 12.07 -3.94
CA ARG A 796 -20.09 11.09 -4.67
C ARG A 796 -19.25 10.28 -5.64
N ARG A 797 -18.43 10.93 -6.46
CA ARG A 797 -17.52 10.29 -7.42
C ARG A 797 -16.51 9.38 -6.74
N GLU A 798 -15.92 9.81 -5.62
CA GLU A 798 -14.96 8.98 -4.86
C GLU A 798 -15.64 7.77 -4.20
N VAL A 799 -16.87 7.88 -3.73
CA VAL A 799 -17.63 6.74 -3.20
C VAL A 799 -17.87 5.72 -4.30
N LEU A 800 -18.34 6.14 -5.47
CA LEU A 800 -18.58 5.25 -6.60
C LEU A 800 -17.29 4.52 -7.02
N GLU A 801 -16.18 5.24 -7.15
CA GLU A 801 -14.92 4.63 -7.59
C GLU A 801 -14.26 3.76 -6.52
N GLN A 802 -14.20 4.21 -5.26
CA GLN A 802 -13.48 3.48 -4.21
C GLN A 802 -14.27 2.31 -3.61
N GLN A 803 -15.60 2.39 -3.60
CA GLN A 803 -16.44 1.33 -3.01
C GLN A 803 -16.89 0.30 -4.04
N PHE A 804 -17.04 0.69 -5.30
CA PHE A 804 -17.61 -0.16 -6.35
C PHE A 804 -16.73 -0.32 -7.58
N GLU A 805 -15.56 0.29 -7.60
CA GLU A 805 -14.70 0.32 -8.80
C GLU A 805 -15.53 0.71 -10.04
N TRP A 806 -16.26 1.85 -9.95
CA TRP A 806 -17.23 2.31 -10.94
C TRP A 806 -16.80 2.12 -12.40
N THR A 807 -15.60 2.60 -12.72
CA THR A 807 -15.04 2.47 -14.07
C THR A 807 -14.91 1.02 -14.51
N ARG A 808 -14.64 0.12 -13.58
CA ARG A 808 -14.55 -1.31 -13.83
C ARG A 808 -15.93 -1.95 -13.92
N LEU A 809 -16.84 -1.57 -13.04
CA LEU A 809 -18.23 -2.04 -13.04
C LEU A 809 -18.93 -1.74 -14.36
N ASP A 810 -18.81 -0.51 -14.89
CA ASP A 810 -19.35 -0.13 -16.20
C ASP A 810 -18.78 -1.01 -17.33
N ARG A 811 -17.47 -1.20 -17.34
CA ARG A 811 -16.80 -2.08 -18.31
C ARG A 811 -17.29 -3.54 -18.22
N VAL A 812 -17.49 -4.03 -17.01
CA VAL A 812 -17.99 -5.40 -16.77
C VAL A 812 -19.44 -5.54 -17.26
N LEU A 813 -20.30 -4.57 -16.97
CA LEU A 813 -21.69 -4.60 -17.47
C LEU A 813 -21.74 -4.55 -19.00
N LYS A 814 -20.94 -3.72 -19.65
CA LYS A 814 -20.80 -3.70 -21.12
C LYS A 814 -20.34 -5.04 -21.70
N ARG A 815 -19.40 -5.71 -21.01
CA ARG A 815 -18.99 -7.08 -21.38
C ARG A 815 -20.13 -8.06 -21.22
N LEU A 816 -20.88 -7.99 -20.12
CA LEU A 816 -22.00 -8.91 -19.84
C LEU A 816 -23.19 -8.73 -20.78
N GLN A 817 -23.41 -7.53 -21.32
CA GLN A 817 -24.40 -7.30 -22.38
C GLN A 817 -24.06 -8.03 -23.68
N GLN A 818 -22.78 -8.31 -23.92
CA GLN A 818 -22.30 -9.01 -25.10
C GLN A 818 -22.02 -10.48 -24.83
N ALA A 819 -22.03 -10.92 -23.57
CA ALA A 819 -21.70 -12.27 -23.16
C ALA A 819 -22.84 -13.25 -23.44
N THR A 820 -22.48 -14.49 -23.75
CA THR A 820 -23.44 -15.59 -23.80
C THR A 820 -23.86 -15.96 -22.38
N ILE A 821 -25.14 -15.81 -22.06
CA ILE A 821 -25.66 -16.16 -20.74
C ILE A 821 -26.01 -17.66 -20.71
N ARG A 822 -25.36 -18.36 -19.80
CA ARG A 822 -25.58 -19.81 -19.55
C ARG A 822 -26.40 -19.99 -18.28
N LEU A 823 -27.69 -20.19 -18.43
CA LEU A 823 -28.62 -20.39 -17.32
C LEU A 823 -28.78 -21.89 -17.07
N THR A 824 -28.59 -22.33 -15.82
CA THR A 824 -28.72 -23.71 -15.38
C THR A 824 -29.60 -23.83 -14.12
N TYR A 825 -30.20 -24.99 -13.94
CA TYR A 825 -31.13 -25.27 -12.83
C TYR A 825 -30.65 -26.47 -11.99
N PRO A 826 -29.52 -26.35 -11.26
CA PRO A 826 -29.01 -27.43 -10.44
C PRO A 826 -30.02 -27.82 -9.35
N THR A 827 -30.22 -29.13 -9.13
CA THR A 827 -31.10 -29.62 -8.05
C THR A 827 -30.47 -29.49 -6.66
N ARG A 828 -29.19 -29.07 -6.60
CA ARG A 828 -28.38 -28.93 -5.37
C ARG A 828 -27.28 -27.88 -5.53
N VAL A 829 -26.75 -27.43 -4.40
CA VAL A 829 -25.67 -26.46 -4.38
C VAL A 829 -24.41 -27.01 -5.04
N THR A 830 -23.95 -26.37 -6.08
CA THR A 830 -22.74 -26.72 -6.86
C THR A 830 -21.45 -26.35 -6.11
N PRO A 831 -20.30 -26.87 -6.53
CA PRO A 831 -19.01 -26.46 -5.98
C PRO A 831 -18.78 -24.95 -5.98
N PHE A 832 -19.12 -24.23 -7.04
CA PHE A 832 -18.97 -22.77 -7.13
C PHE A 832 -19.97 -22.05 -6.22
N ALA A 833 -21.24 -22.45 -6.21
CA ALA A 833 -22.27 -21.87 -5.36
C ALA A 833 -22.03 -22.07 -3.86
N PHE A 834 -21.33 -23.14 -3.48
CA PHE A 834 -21.12 -23.48 -2.07
C PHE A 834 -20.36 -22.40 -1.30
N SER A 835 -19.34 -21.80 -1.90
CA SER A 835 -18.57 -20.73 -1.25
C SER A 835 -19.43 -19.50 -0.93
N LEU A 836 -20.33 -19.13 -1.84
CA LEU A 836 -21.28 -18.02 -1.66
C LEU A 836 -22.35 -18.33 -0.60
N MET A 837 -22.81 -19.56 -0.55
CA MET A 837 -23.72 -20.04 0.51
C MET A 837 -23.08 -19.93 1.89
N VAL A 838 -21.81 -20.31 2.04
CA VAL A 838 -21.08 -20.19 3.31
C VAL A 838 -20.92 -18.74 3.72
N ASP A 839 -20.56 -17.83 2.80
CA ASP A 839 -20.42 -16.41 3.11
C ASP A 839 -21.74 -15.79 3.59
N LYS A 840 -22.86 -16.20 3.02
CA LYS A 840 -24.18 -15.82 3.46
C LYS A 840 -24.52 -16.31 4.87
N PHE A 841 -24.14 -17.55 5.23
CA PHE A 841 -24.41 -18.07 6.58
C PHE A 841 -23.62 -17.38 7.69
N ARG A 842 -22.53 -16.68 7.38
CA ARG A 842 -21.79 -15.88 8.35
C ARG A 842 -22.60 -14.74 8.94
N GLU A 843 -23.64 -14.29 8.27
CA GLU A 843 -24.51 -13.18 8.68
C GLU A 843 -25.70 -13.64 9.54
N ARG A 844 -26.00 -14.96 9.60
CA ARG A 844 -27.12 -15.51 10.35
C ARG A 844 -26.71 -15.93 11.77
N VAL A 845 -27.50 -15.52 12.76
CA VAL A 845 -27.36 -16.00 14.14
C VAL A 845 -27.85 -17.45 14.24
N SER A 846 -27.04 -18.34 14.82
CA SER A 846 -27.36 -19.75 15.00
C SER A 846 -26.80 -20.26 16.32
N SER A 847 -27.46 -21.24 16.94
CA SER A 847 -26.98 -21.96 18.14
C SER A 847 -25.79 -22.88 17.85
N GLU A 848 -25.60 -23.31 16.59
CA GLU A 848 -24.45 -24.08 16.13
C GLU A 848 -23.29 -23.15 15.75
N THR A 849 -22.05 -23.59 15.98
CA THR A 849 -20.91 -22.89 15.46
C THR A 849 -20.90 -22.94 13.92
N LEU A 850 -20.44 -21.87 13.28
CA LEU A 850 -20.38 -21.80 11.81
C LEU A 850 -19.63 -23.00 11.22
N SER A 851 -18.52 -23.42 11.86
CA SER A 851 -17.71 -24.57 11.41
C SER A 851 -18.47 -25.88 11.45
N GLN A 852 -19.27 -26.13 12.49
CA GLN A 852 -20.11 -27.37 12.61
C GLN A 852 -21.19 -27.39 11.52
N ARG A 853 -21.84 -26.26 11.27
CA ARG A 853 -22.86 -26.14 10.24
C ARG A 853 -22.32 -26.36 8.84
N ILE A 854 -21.16 -25.77 8.54
CA ILE A 854 -20.48 -25.98 7.25
C ILE A 854 -20.07 -27.42 7.07
N ALA A 855 -19.46 -28.06 8.09
CA ALA A 855 -19.03 -29.45 8.02
C ALA A 855 -20.22 -30.39 7.78
N ARG A 856 -21.37 -30.15 8.43
CA ARG A 856 -22.59 -30.92 8.19
C ARG A 856 -23.11 -30.82 6.75
N MET A 857 -23.12 -29.56 6.22
CA MET A 857 -23.55 -29.33 4.83
C MET A 857 -22.60 -29.98 3.82
N GLN A 858 -21.31 -29.84 4.06
CA GLN A 858 -20.25 -30.39 3.22
C GLN A 858 -20.36 -31.92 3.18
N ASN A 859 -20.48 -32.60 4.33
CA ASN A 859 -20.64 -34.04 4.42
C ASN A 859 -21.91 -34.53 3.69
N ALA A 860 -23.02 -33.79 3.82
CA ALA A 860 -24.27 -34.14 3.12
C ALA A 860 -24.13 -34.01 1.59
N LEU A 861 -23.41 -33.00 1.09
CA LEU A 861 -23.15 -32.82 -0.34
C LEU A 861 -22.11 -33.83 -0.85
N GLU A 862 -21.05 -34.14 -0.10
CA GLU A 862 -20.05 -35.16 -0.46
C GLU A 862 -20.65 -36.56 -0.56
N THR A 863 -21.55 -36.94 0.35
CA THR A 863 -22.28 -38.19 0.28
C THR A 863 -23.13 -38.28 -1.00
N LYS A 864 -23.74 -37.16 -1.41
CA LYS A 864 -24.52 -37.08 -2.66
C LYS A 864 -23.65 -37.03 -3.91
N ALA A 865 -22.43 -36.55 -3.82
CA ALA A 865 -21.48 -36.48 -4.92
C ALA A 865 -20.78 -37.82 -5.21
N GLY A 866 -20.76 -38.73 -4.22
CA GLY A 866 -20.27 -40.11 -4.37
C GLY A 866 -21.25 -41.07 -5.01
N LYS A 867 -22.54 -40.69 -5.04
CA LYS A 867 -23.62 -41.38 -5.77
C LYS A 867 -23.79 -40.73 -7.15
#